data_eaf9c0dd7b72445959effd6939e20d27
#
_entry.id   eaf9c0dd7b72445959effd6939e20d27
#
_cell.length_a   1.000
_cell.length_b   1.000
_cell.length_c   1.000
_cell.angle_alpha   90.00
_cell.angle_beta   90.00
_cell.angle_gamma   90.00
#
_symmetry.space_group_name_H-M   'P 1'
#
loop_
_entity.id
_entity.type
_entity.pdbx_description
1 polymer ?
#
loop_
_entity_poly.entity_id
_entity_poly.type
_entity_poly.pdbx_seq_one_letter_code
_entity_poly.pdbx_strand_id
1 'polypeptide(L)'
;MRRLFGLIVIALLVLPALAQNKHPFTFEDMMALKRVNEPIISPDGKWVLFSAVDVSLEANTKTPHVWVVPTAGGESREIIHVQESDRPRWAPDGKRFLFLSSKEGGSQIWIADFDDTKGTVTATHKLTSIATEADGPIWSPDGKNILFVSNVYAECPDEACNAKKVEEAEKSKVKALIFTRLLYRHWNAYKEGKRNHLLVIAAEGGASRDLTPGDYDVPPFSLGGQDDYAFSPDGQEICYTSNHDAVEALSTNNDLFIVSLNGGAAKKITDNPASDSSPLYSPDGKYIAYRAQVRPGYESDRFRLMLYNRRSGHIRNLTESFDRWVGTYTWDPDSSKIYFVAEEKGDSPVYSIALDTAVIGGDAGNDTTSHLTKNTVKLIVPGHNDDVAVTHDGKTLLFTRMSVKFPNEIFRATLAQPGGVAAASSAPTVFESQEVCTDSSGKIKPEGCKTASVEKSEVQLTDLNHAVLSRVAMSPLESFWFTGAANDKVEAFFIRPPNFDANKKYPVKFLIHGGPQGAWGDDWSYRWNPELFAANGYVVVMINFHGSTGYGQKFIDAVNGDWGGAPFEDLMKGLDDAERTYPFIDKNRECALGASFGGYMANWILGHSQRFKCIVSHDGTFNNESDWGTTEELWFEEWELKGPPYNNRELYRKWSPHLSALNFKTPTLVIHGQLDYRLDVSEGFQLFTTLQRLNVPSKMLYFPDEGHWVLKPQNSQLWYKTVNDWVDQWTKK
;
A
#
# COMPACT_ATOMS: atom_id res chain seq x y z
N MET A 1 -81.12 26.91 10.62
CA MET A 1 -79.82 27.03 9.97
C MET A 1 -78.72 26.39 10.91
N ARG A 2 -78.39 25.16 10.69
CA ARG A 2 -77.37 24.46 11.48
C ARG A 2 -76.17 24.25 10.54
N ARG A 3 -74.99 24.80 10.86
CA ARG A 3 -73.75 24.60 10.17
C ARG A 3 -73.04 23.34 10.72
N LEU A 4 -72.87 22.30 9.90
CA LEU A 4 -71.99 21.16 10.19
C LEU A 4 -70.56 21.58 9.90
N PHE A 5 -69.66 21.48 10.90
CA PHE A 5 -68.23 21.50 10.74
C PHE A 5 -67.75 20.06 10.57
N GLY A 6 -67.23 19.71 9.40
CA GLY A 6 -66.56 18.44 9.19
C GLY A 6 -65.10 18.52 9.59
N LEU A 7 -64.68 17.76 10.58
CA LEU A 7 -63.28 17.51 10.91
C LEU A 7 -62.70 16.48 9.93
N ILE A 8 -61.77 16.91 9.10
CA ILE A 8 -60.92 15.96 8.31
C ILE A 8 -59.75 15.55 9.20
N VAL A 9 -59.77 14.29 9.67
CA VAL A 9 -58.60 13.66 10.33
C VAL A 9 -57.68 13.15 9.25
N ILE A 10 -56.55 13.82 9.05
CA ILE A 10 -55.44 13.30 8.20
C ILE A 10 -54.67 12.28 9.05
N ALA A 11 -54.88 11.00 8.77
CA ALA A 11 -54.08 9.92 9.32
C ALA A 11 -52.71 9.92 8.57
N LEU A 12 -51.67 10.45 9.21
CA LEU A 12 -50.28 10.25 8.79
C LEU A 12 -49.96 8.76 8.95
N LEU A 13 -49.97 8.04 7.87
CA LEU A 13 -49.35 6.71 7.76
C LEU A 13 -47.84 6.87 7.92
N VAL A 14 -47.33 6.70 9.12
CA VAL A 14 -45.91 6.44 9.38
C VAL A 14 -45.66 5.01 8.90
N LEU A 15 -45.22 4.88 7.67
CA LEU A 15 -44.62 3.61 7.20
C LEU A 15 -43.39 3.36 8.07
N PRO A 16 -43.29 2.23 8.80
CA PRO A 16 -42.02 1.86 9.42
C PRO A 16 -41.03 1.69 8.29
N ALA A 17 -39.94 2.44 8.31
CA ALA A 17 -38.76 2.12 7.49
C ALA A 17 -38.38 0.68 7.83
N LEU A 18 -38.66 -0.25 6.95
CA LEU A 18 -38.17 -1.61 7.05
C LEU A 18 -36.64 -1.48 7.09
N ALA A 19 -36.07 -1.68 8.26
CA ALA A 19 -34.63 -1.87 8.39
C ALA A 19 -34.28 -3.00 7.43
N GLN A 20 -33.64 -2.68 6.34
CA GLN A 20 -33.24 -3.65 5.33
C GLN A 20 -32.27 -4.59 6.03
N ASN A 21 -32.66 -5.87 6.21
CA ASN A 21 -31.79 -6.86 6.84
C ASN A 21 -30.50 -6.95 6.03
N LYS A 22 -29.39 -6.50 6.61
CA LYS A 22 -28.08 -6.62 5.99
C LYS A 22 -27.72 -8.10 5.83
N HIS A 23 -27.15 -8.46 4.67
CA HIS A 23 -26.65 -9.80 4.44
C HIS A 23 -25.16 -9.91 4.76
N PRO A 24 -24.60 -11.11 5.03
CA PRO A 24 -23.15 -11.29 5.16
C PRO A 24 -22.42 -10.84 3.91
N PHE A 25 -21.23 -10.27 4.07
CA PHE A 25 -20.39 -9.78 2.97
C PHE A 25 -19.99 -10.92 2.03
N THR A 26 -20.19 -10.75 0.73
CA THR A 26 -19.89 -11.76 -0.30
C THR A 26 -18.71 -11.35 -1.17
N PHE A 27 -18.15 -12.30 -1.92
CA PHE A 27 -17.11 -12.01 -2.91
C PHE A 27 -17.63 -11.07 -4.01
N GLU A 28 -18.87 -11.25 -4.43
CA GLU A 28 -19.53 -10.42 -5.44
C GLU A 28 -19.73 -8.98 -4.94
N ASP A 29 -20.08 -8.78 -3.66
CA ASP A 29 -20.12 -7.45 -3.05
C ASP A 29 -18.74 -6.80 -3.09
N MET A 30 -17.67 -7.53 -2.73
CA MET A 30 -16.29 -7.03 -2.75
C MET A 30 -15.86 -6.61 -4.15
N MET A 31 -16.24 -7.38 -5.17
CA MET A 31 -15.91 -7.06 -6.57
C MET A 31 -16.75 -5.88 -7.12
N ALA A 32 -17.94 -5.65 -6.58
CA ALA A 32 -18.78 -4.52 -6.94
C ALA A 32 -18.30 -3.18 -6.34
N LEU A 33 -17.34 -3.20 -5.41
CA LEU A 33 -16.76 -1.99 -4.84
C LEU A 33 -15.81 -1.31 -5.82
N LYS A 34 -15.97 0.00 -6.01
CA LYS A 34 -15.03 0.86 -6.73
C LYS A 34 -13.79 1.07 -5.86
N ARG A 35 -12.63 1.05 -6.51
CA ARG A 35 -11.31 1.20 -5.85
C ARG A 35 -10.78 2.59 -6.12
N VAL A 36 -10.95 3.48 -5.15
CA VAL A 36 -10.52 4.89 -5.22
C VAL A 36 -9.01 5.00 -4.98
N ASN A 37 -8.31 5.75 -5.83
CA ASN A 37 -6.86 5.95 -5.77
C ASN A 37 -6.48 7.39 -6.18
N GLU A 38 -5.32 7.84 -5.72
CA GLU A 38 -4.58 9.03 -6.18
C GLU A 38 -5.40 10.32 -6.27
N PRO A 39 -5.88 10.90 -5.15
CA PRO A 39 -6.58 12.17 -5.15
C PRO A 39 -5.62 13.34 -5.44
N ILE A 40 -5.87 14.12 -6.48
CA ILE A 40 -5.06 15.26 -6.90
C ILE A 40 -5.88 16.55 -6.86
N ILE A 41 -5.44 17.52 -6.04
CA ILE A 41 -6.11 18.82 -5.87
C ILE A 41 -5.82 19.73 -7.08
N SER A 42 -6.85 20.43 -7.59
CA SER A 42 -6.65 21.47 -8.61
C SER A 42 -5.83 22.64 -8.06
N PRO A 43 -5.07 23.36 -8.91
CA PRO A 43 -4.26 24.51 -8.48
C PRO A 43 -5.04 25.61 -7.74
N ASP A 44 -6.31 25.80 -8.08
CA ASP A 44 -7.21 26.74 -7.40
C ASP A 44 -7.89 26.18 -6.14
N GLY A 45 -7.63 24.91 -5.82
CA GLY A 45 -8.15 24.24 -4.63
C GLY A 45 -9.64 23.86 -4.66
N LYS A 46 -10.34 24.00 -5.80
CA LYS A 46 -11.80 23.78 -5.87
C LYS A 46 -12.18 22.35 -6.22
N TRP A 47 -11.34 21.63 -6.91
CA TRP A 47 -11.62 20.31 -7.45
C TRP A 47 -10.58 19.28 -7.00
N VAL A 48 -11.02 18.04 -6.87
CA VAL A 48 -10.15 16.88 -6.68
C VAL A 48 -10.40 15.92 -7.83
N LEU A 49 -9.35 15.64 -8.64
CA LEU A 49 -9.34 14.51 -9.57
C LEU A 49 -8.90 13.27 -8.84
N PHE A 50 -9.40 12.13 -9.25
CA PHE A 50 -8.98 10.83 -8.75
C PHE A 50 -9.30 9.72 -9.75
N SER A 51 -8.67 8.56 -9.59
CA SER A 51 -9.03 7.34 -10.31
C SER A 51 -9.95 6.47 -9.46
N ALA A 52 -10.92 5.82 -10.10
CA ALA A 52 -11.68 4.74 -9.48
C ALA A 52 -11.78 3.55 -10.42
N VAL A 53 -11.40 2.36 -9.92
CA VAL A 53 -11.37 1.13 -10.72
C VAL A 53 -12.68 0.36 -10.56
N ASP A 54 -13.32 0.07 -11.67
CA ASP A 54 -14.44 -0.85 -11.78
C ASP A 54 -13.96 -2.28 -12.07
N VAL A 55 -14.62 -3.27 -11.48
CA VAL A 55 -14.30 -4.67 -11.69
C VAL A 55 -15.47 -5.39 -12.38
N SER A 56 -15.19 -6.05 -13.48
CA SER A 56 -16.15 -6.94 -14.15
C SER A 56 -15.73 -8.40 -13.98
N LEU A 57 -16.52 -9.16 -13.21
CA LEU A 57 -16.33 -10.61 -13.10
C LEU A 57 -16.60 -11.31 -14.42
N GLU A 58 -17.63 -10.88 -15.18
CA GLU A 58 -17.99 -11.47 -16.47
C GLU A 58 -16.88 -11.29 -17.51
N ALA A 59 -16.39 -10.05 -17.67
CA ALA A 59 -15.30 -9.74 -18.60
C ALA A 59 -13.92 -10.13 -18.06
N ASN A 60 -13.79 -10.46 -16.77
CA ASN A 60 -12.52 -10.73 -16.08
C ASN A 60 -11.55 -9.54 -16.16
N THR A 61 -12.06 -8.31 -16.04
CA THR A 61 -11.29 -7.06 -16.17
C THR A 61 -11.39 -6.17 -14.95
N LYS A 62 -10.39 -5.30 -14.81
CA LYS A 62 -10.37 -4.15 -13.91
C LYS A 62 -10.14 -2.92 -14.79
N THR A 63 -11.06 -1.98 -14.78
CA THR A 63 -11.03 -0.81 -15.67
C THR A 63 -11.01 0.46 -14.83
N PRO A 64 -9.91 1.22 -14.81
CA PRO A 64 -9.84 2.52 -14.15
C PRO A 64 -10.58 3.59 -14.97
N HIS A 65 -11.20 4.54 -14.25
CA HIS A 65 -11.86 5.71 -14.80
C HIS A 65 -11.49 6.95 -14.01
N VAL A 66 -11.32 8.08 -14.71
CA VAL A 66 -11.03 9.37 -14.07
C VAL A 66 -12.33 10.03 -13.60
N TRP A 67 -12.33 10.40 -12.33
CA TRP A 67 -13.43 11.05 -11.61
C TRP A 67 -13.05 12.41 -11.10
N VAL A 68 -14.05 13.23 -10.76
CA VAL A 68 -13.87 14.53 -10.10
C VAL A 68 -14.89 14.71 -8.99
N VAL A 69 -14.46 15.37 -7.90
CA VAL A 69 -15.33 15.81 -6.81
C VAL A 69 -14.96 17.24 -6.38
N PRO A 70 -15.95 18.12 -6.00
CA PRO A 70 -15.62 19.41 -5.44
C PRO A 70 -14.92 19.29 -4.08
N THR A 71 -13.86 20.04 -3.84
CA THR A 71 -13.17 20.05 -2.53
C THR A 71 -14.10 20.52 -1.38
N ALA A 72 -15.09 21.34 -1.70
CA ALA A 72 -16.12 21.76 -0.72
C ALA A 72 -17.10 20.64 -0.34
N GLY A 73 -17.08 19.51 -1.05
CA GLY A 73 -18.07 18.45 -0.98
C GLY A 73 -19.14 18.59 -2.06
N GLY A 74 -19.78 17.48 -2.40
CA GLY A 74 -20.79 17.40 -3.46
C GLY A 74 -20.76 16.05 -4.17
N GLU A 75 -21.37 15.96 -5.32
CA GLU A 75 -21.45 14.73 -6.09
C GLU A 75 -20.12 14.41 -6.81
N SER A 76 -19.63 13.20 -6.62
CA SER A 76 -18.52 12.64 -7.41
C SER A 76 -19.02 12.25 -8.80
N ARG A 77 -18.27 12.62 -9.85
CA ARG A 77 -18.65 12.36 -11.24
C ARG A 77 -17.50 11.77 -12.02
N GLU A 78 -17.78 10.73 -12.81
CA GLU A 78 -16.89 10.26 -13.86
C GLU A 78 -16.85 11.29 -14.99
N ILE A 79 -15.65 11.67 -15.44
CA ILE A 79 -15.47 12.75 -16.41
C ILE A 79 -14.73 12.34 -17.68
N ILE A 80 -14.11 11.18 -17.70
CA ILE A 80 -13.50 10.58 -18.89
C ILE A 80 -14.25 9.29 -19.21
N HIS A 81 -15.00 9.31 -20.29
CA HIS A 81 -15.83 8.19 -20.74
C HIS A 81 -15.15 7.37 -21.86
N VAL A 82 -13.84 7.26 -21.81
CA VAL A 82 -13.06 6.37 -22.70
C VAL A 82 -12.71 5.08 -21.93
N GLN A 83 -12.46 4.00 -22.68
CA GLN A 83 -12.03 2.76 -22.09
C GLN A 83 -10.65 2.98 -21.42
N GLU A 84 -10.51 2.61 -20.18
CA GLU A 84 -9.30 2.76 -19.36
C GLU A 84 -8.76 4.19 -19.36
N SER A 85 -8.94 4.89 -18.26
CA SER A 85 -8.34 6.20 -18.01
C SER A 85 -7.87 6.27 -16.57
N ASP A 86 -6.60 6.56 -16.37
CA ASP A 86 -5.96 6.47 -15.06
C ASP A 86 -4.95 7.61 -14.82
N ARG A 87 -4.48 7.73 -13.59
CA ARG A 87 -3.40 8.63 -13.16
C ARG A 87 -3.58 10.09 -13.61
N PRO A 88 -4.70 10.76 -13.24
CA PRO A 88 -4.92 12.14 -13.63
C PRO A 88 -3.91 13.08 -12.95
N ARG A 89 -3.42 14.11 -13.68
CA ARG A 89 -2.50 15.13 -13.16
C ARG A 89 -2.86 16.51 -13.70
N TRP A 90 -3.22 17.43 -12.81
CA TRP A 90 -3.56 18.80 -13.20
C TRP A 90 -2.39 19.52 -13.87
N ALA A 91 -2.70 20.23 -14.94
CA ALA A 91 -1.81 21.29 -15.45
C ALA A 91 -1.78 22.47 -14.46
N PRO A 92 -0.67 23.22 -14.39
CA PRO A 92 -0.56 24.37 -13.49
C PRO A 92 -1.61 25.46 -13.72
N ASP A 93 -2.21 25.52 -14.92
CA ASP A 93 -3.27 26.47 -15.26
C ASP A 93 -4.65 26.09 -14.69
N GLY A 94 -4.80 24.86 -14.18
CA GLY A 94 -6.07 24.31 -13.67
C GLY A 94 -7.17 24.10 -14.71
N LYS A 95 -6.86 24.27 -16.01
CA LYS A 95 -7.80 24.17 -17.13
C LYS A 95 -7.59 22.92 -17.97
N ARG A 96 -6.53 22.19 -17.71
CA ARG A 96 -6.17 20.93 -18.35
C ARG A 96 -5.68 19.93 -17.35
N PHE A 97 -5.75 18.66 -17.70
CA PHE A 97 -5.06 17.61 -16.95
C PHE A 97 -4.57 16.50 -17.88
N LEU A 98 -3.50 15.81 -17.47
CA LEU A 98 -3.02 14.57 -18.09
C LEU A 98 -3.81 13.40 -17.57
N PHE A 99 -3.91 12.35 -18.36
CA PHE A 99 -4.30 11.01 -17.92
C PHE A 99 -3.66 9.96 -18.81
N LEU A 100 -3.55 8.73 -18.31
CA LEU A 100 -3.12 7.58 -19.09
C LEU A 100 -4.31 6.86 -19.68
N SER A 101 -4.16 6.35 -20.91
CA SER A 101 -5.16 5.49 -21.55
C SER A 101 -4.51 4.53 -22.53
N SER A 102 -4.95 3.26 -22.52
CA SER A 102 -4.56 2.22 -23.47
C SER A 102 -5.54 2.07 -24.65
N LYS A 103 -6.49 3.01 -24.82
CA LYS A 103 -7.57 2.99 -25.82
C LYS A 103 -7.10 2.71 -27.25
N GLU A 104 -5.91 3.16 -27.63
CA GLU A 104 -5.35 3.02 -28.99
C GLU A 104 -4.14 2.07 -29.03
N GLY A 105 -4.08 1.12 -28.11
CA GLY A 105 -3.01 0.13 -28.00
C GLY A 105 -1.80 0.64 -27.21
N GLY A 106 -1.48 -0.05 -26.11
CA GLY A 106 -0.47 0.35 -25.15
C GLY A 106 -0.80 1.62 -24.36
N SER A 107 -0.19 1.80 -23.20
CA SER A 107 -0.38 2.96 -22.33
C SER A 107 0.21 4.22 -22.96
N GLN A 108 -0.59 5.27 -23.11
CA GLN A 108 -0.18 6.55 -23.68
C GLN A 108 -0.72 7.71 -22.85
N ILE A 109 -0.05 8.86 -22.95
CA ILE A 109 -0.48 10.11 -22.30
C ILE A 109 -1.49 10.82 -23.15
N TRP A 110 -2.58 11.23 -22.52
CA TRP A 110 -3.64 12.05 -23.09
C TRP A 110 -3.77 13.35 -22.32
N ILE A 111 -4.25 14.39 -22.97
CA ILE A 111 -4.63 15.67 -22.36
C ILE A 111 -6.13 15.86 -22.45
N ALA A 112 -6.73 16.29 -21.35
CA ALA A 112 -8.12 16.70 -21.27
C ALA A 112 -8.23 18.20 -21.00
N ASP A 113 -9.08 18.90 -21.74
CA ASP A 113 -9.50 20.27 -21.44
C ASP A 113 -10.65 20.24 -20.43
N PHE A 114 -10.55 21.05 -19.38
CA PHE A 114 -11.47 21.05 -18.25
C PHE A 114 -12.18 22.40 -18.06
N ASP A 115 -13.51 22.37 -17.98
CA ASP A 115 -14.35 23.52 -17.61
C ASP A 115 -14.42 23.58 -16.06
N ASP A 116 -13.62 24.44 -15.44
CA ASP A 116 -13.51 24.61 -13.99
C ASP A 116 -14.78 25.16 -13.32
N THR A 117 -15.68 25.75 -14.12
CA THR A 117 -16.99 26.25 -13.62
C THR A 117 -18.04 25.16 -13.52
N LYS A 118 -17.95 24.14 -14.40
CA LYS A 118 -18.92 23.03 -14.45
C LYS A 118 -18.35 21.72 -13.89
N GLY A 119 -17.01 21.62 -13.77
CA GLY A 119 -16.36 20.37 -13.42
C GLY A 119 -16.55 19.28 -14.48
N THR A 120 -16.35 19.60 -15.75
CA THR A 120 -16.56 18.69 -16.88
C THR A 120 -15.42 18.79 -17.88
N VAL A 121 -15.16 17.69 -18.58
CA VAL A 121 -14.22 17.67 -19.71
C VAL A 121 -14.92 18.15 -20.98
N THR A 122 -14.25 19.01 -21.76
CA THR A 122 -14.77 19.57 -23.00
C THR A 122 -14.13 18.97 -24.25
N ALA A 123 -12.87 18.53 -24.16
CA ALA A 123 -12.16 17.84 -25.23
C ALA A 123 -11.04 16.94 -24.64
N THR A 124 -10.66 15.93 -25.42
CA THR A 124 -9.48 15.09 -25.11
C THR A 124 -8.68 14.87 -26.38
N HIS A 125 -7.35 14.81 -26.26
CA HIS A 125 -6.47 14.45 -27.37
C HIS A 125 -5.26 13.65 -26.87
N LYS A 126 -4.78 12.75 -27.73
CA LYS A 126 -3.60 11.93 -27.47
C LYS A 126 -2.34 12.78 -27.62
N LEU A 127 -1.44 12.75 -26.65
CA LEU A 127 -0.17 13.48 -26.68
C LEU A 127 0.97 12.59 -27.17
N THR A 128 1.08 11.36 -26.71
CA THR A 128 2.21 10.47 -27.01
C THR A 128 1.81 9.32 -27.93
N SER A 129 2.79 8.81 -28.67
CA SER A 129 2.71 7.57 -29.46
C SER A 129 4.06 6.87 -29.33
N ILE A 130 4.38 6.43 -28.12
CA ILE A 130 5.66 5.79 -27.75
C ILE A 130 5.50 4.28 -27.89
N ALA A 131 6.37 3.64 -28.65
CA ALA A 131 6.32 2.18 -28.91
C ALA A 131 6.59 1.37 -27.62
N THR A 132 7.33 1.94 -26.69
CA THR A 132 7.66 1.37 -25.38
C THR A 132 6.73 1.86 -24.27
N GLU A 133 5.56 2.40 -24.66
CA GLU A 133 4.53 2.91 -23.76
C GLU A 133 4.97 4.10 -22.89
N ALA A 134 4.02 4.73 -22.22
CA ALA A 134 4.28 5.86 -21.31
C ALA A 134 3.54 5.64 -19.98
N ASP A 135 4.18 6.00 -18.87
CA ASP A 135 3.64 5.93 -17.51
C ASP A 135 4.09 7.13 -16.67
N GLY A 136 3.43 7.35 -15.53
CA GLY A 136 3.81 8.32 -14.50
C GLY A 136 3.96 9.77 -15.00
N PRO A 137 3.06 10.34 -15.83
CA PRO A 137 3.24 11.67 -16.38
C PRO A 137 3.06 12.76 -15.33
N ILE A 138 3.95 13.76 -15.34
CA ILE A 138 3.82 14.98 -14.52
C ILE A 138 4.10 16.23 -15.37
N TRP A 139 3.40 17.33 -15.06
CA TRP A 139 3.62 18.63 -15.69
C TRP A 139 4.85 19.33 -15.16
N SER A 140 5.58 20.06 -16.04
CA SER A 140 6.50 21.09 -15.57
C SER A 140 5.70 22.23 -14.92
N PRO A 141 6.27 22.96 -13.93
CA PRO A 141 5.59 24.04 -13.24
C PRO A 141 5.12 25.20 -14.14
N ASP A 142 5.75 25.39 -15.30
CA ASP A 142 5.34 26.38 -16.30
C ASP A 142 4.30 25.87 -17.31
N GLY A 143 3.91 24.58 -17.21
CA GLY A 143 2.91 23.94 -18.08
C GLY A 143 3.35 23.72 -19.53
N LYS A 144 4.66 23.83 -19.85
CA LYS A 144 5.16 23.70 -21.22
C LYS A 144 5.70 22.31 -21.55
N ASN A 145 6.08 21.53 -20.54
CA ASN A 145 6.66 20.21 -20.72
C ASN A 145 5.95 19.19 -19.85
N ILE A 146 6.04 17.94 -20.27
CA ILE A 146 5.55 16.77 -19.55
C ILE A 146 6.71 15.80 -19.42
N LEU A 147 7.03 15.42 -18.18
CA LEU A 147 7.98 14.38 -17.82
C LEU A 147 7.21 13.07 -17.65
N PHE A 148 7.74 11.96 -18.13
CA PHE A 148 7.11 10.66 -18.01
C PHE A 148 8.16 9.52 -18.05
N VAL A 149 7.75 8.33 -17.63
CA VAL A 149 8.56 7.12 -17.68
C VAL A 149 8.22 6.32 -18.93
N SER A 150 9.24 5.75 -19.57
CA SER A 150 9.05 4.72 -20.61
C SER A 150 10.09 3.61 -20.44
N ASN A 151 9.69 2.37 -20.73
CA ASN A 151 10.56 1.19 -20.59
C ASN A 151 11.30 0.93 -21.89
N VAL A 152 12.41 1.63 -22.11
CA VAL A 152 13.16 1.70 -23.37
C VAL A 152 14.29 0.68 -23.44
N TYR A 153 14.75 0.38 -24.66
CA TYR A 153 16.03 -0.34 -24.85
C TYR A 153 17.20 0.62 -24.60
N ALA A 154 18.02 0.33 -23.60
CA ALA A 154 19.09 1.25 -23.12
C ALA A 154 20.12 1.64 -24.20
N GLU A 155 20.30 0.82 -25.24
CA GLU A 155 21.17 1.09 -26.36
C GLU A 155 20.53 1.95 -27.47
N CYS A 156 19.22 2.20 -27.40
CA CYS A 156 18.49 2.99 -28.39
C CYS A 156 18.60 4.49 -28.08
N PRO A 157 19.11 5.30 -29.04
CA PRO A 157 19.25 6.73 -28.84
C PRO A 157 17.94 7.52 -29.04
N ASP A 158 16.90 6.90 -29.61
CA ASP A 158 15.67 7.56 -30.00
C ASP A 158 14.47 6.60 -30.12
N GLU A 159 13.29 7.17 -30.28
CA GLU A 159 12.03 6.43 -30.41
C GLU A 159 12.00 5.53 -31.67
N ALA A 160 12.62 5.95 -32.77
CA ALA A 160 12.63 5.16 -34.01
C ALA A 160 13.40 3.83 -33.80
N CYS A 161 14.50 3.86 -33.03
CA CYS A 161 15.23 2.66 -32.65
C CYS A 161 14.38 1.77 -31.71
N ASN A 162 13.73 2.34 -30.70
CA ASN A 162 12.86 1.61 -29.81
C ASN A 162 11.72 0.93 -30.55
N ALA A 163 11.00 1.66 -31.42
CA ALA A 163 9.92 1.14 -32.23
C ALA A 163 10.34 -0.03 -33.12
N LYS A 164 11.52 0.09 -33.75
CA LYS A 164 12.09 -1.00 -34.58
C LYS A 164 12.37 -2.25 -33.74
N LYS A 165 12.93 -2.11 -32.53
CA LYS A 165 13.21 -3.25 -31.65
C LYS A 165 11.94 -3.93 -31.14
N VAL A 166 10.93 -3.15 -30.77
CA VAL A 166 9.62 -3.69 -30.39
C VAL A 166 9.03 -4.50 -31.56
N GLU A 167 9.00 -3.92 -32.77
CA GLU A 167 8.50 -4.61 -33.95
C GLU A 167 9.29 -5.92 -34.28
N GLU A 168 10.61 -5.89 -34.16
CA GLU A 168 11.46 -7.06 -34.35
C GLU A 168 11.18 -8.16 -33.30
N ALA A 169 10.99 -7.79 -32.04
CA ALA A 169 10.67 -8.72 -30.95
C ALA A 169 9.29 -9.37 -31.15
N GLU A 170 8.29 -8.59 -31.56
CA GLU A 170 6.93 -9.08 -31.85
C GLU A 170 6.92 -10.08 -33.02
N LYS A 171 7.61 -9.75 -34.12
CA LYS A 171 7.70 -10.57 -35.34
C LYS A 171 8.58 -11.81 -35.17
N SER A 172 9.45 -11.84 -34.18
CA SER A 172 10.35 -12.95 -33.94
C SER A 172 9.58 -14.23 -33.58
N LYS A 173 9.89 -15.32 -34.27
CA LYS A 173 9.41 -16.66 -33.94
C LYS A 173 10.24 -17.31 -32.82
N VAL A 174 11.43 -16.79 -32.57
CA VAL A 174 12.30 -17.23 -31.48
C VAL A 174 11.89 -16.47 -30.22
N LYS A 175 11.46 -17.19 -29.19
CA LYS A 175 11.06 -16.62 -27.90
C LYS A 175 12.07 -16.91 -26.78
N ALA A 176 13.28 -17.33 -27.14
CA ALA A 176 14.37 -17.52 -26.19
C ALA A 176 14.94 -16.19 -25.73
N LEU A 177 15.15 -16.05 -24.43
CA LEU A 177 15.82 -14.90 -23.82
C LEU A 177 17.24 -15.29 -23.40
N ILE A 178 18.18 -14.36 -23.50
CA ILE A 178 19.58 -14.56 -23.08
C ILE A 178 19.89 -13.53 -22.00
N PHE A 179 20.29 -14.02 -20.85
CA PHE A 179 20.67 -13.19 -19.71
C PHE A 179 22.14 -13.35 -19.38
N THR A 180 22.80 -12.25 -19.08
CA THR A 180 24.24 -12.21 -18.76
C THR A 180 24.51 -11.61 -17.38
N ARG A 181 23.46 -11.17 -16.70
CA ARG A 181 23.51 -10.53 -15.37
C ARG A 181 22.17 -10.65 -14.64
N LEU A 182 22.17 -10.40 -13.34
CA LEU A 182 21.03 -10.06 -12.53
C LEU A 182 20.82 -8.52 -12.62
N LEU A 183 19.65 -7.98 -12.39
CA LEU A 183 18.31 -8.47 -12.21
C LEU A 183 17.66 -8.67 -13.60
N TYR A 184 17.37 -9.90 -14.04
CA TYR A 184 16.81 -10.16 -15.37
C TYR A 184 15.28 -10.31 -15.38
N ARG A 185 14.68 -10.47 -14.20
CA ARG A 185 13.25 -10.52 -13.96
C ARG A 185 12.93 -9.82 -12.64
N HIS A 186 11.72 -9.33 -12.49
CA HIS A 186 11.24 -8.70 -11.27
C HIS A 186 9.75 -8.92 -11.13
N TRP A 187 9.31 -9.27 -9.91
CA TRP A 187 7.93 -9.51 -9.52
C TRP A 187 7.25 -10.63 -10.34
N ASN A 188 6.70 -10.34 -11.51
CA ASN A 188 6.02 -11.29 -12.40
C ASN A 188 6.40 -11.12 -13.88
N ALA A 189 7.45 -10.35 -14.18
CA ALA A 189 7.86 -10.01 -15.55
C ALA A 189 9.37 -10.14 -15.76
N TYR A 190 9.77 -10.46 -16.99
CA TYR A 190 11.16 -10.37 -17.44
C TYR A 190 11.46 -8.95 -17.94
N LYS A 191 12.66 -8.43 -17.67
CA LYS A 191 13.09 -7.09 -18.11
C LYS A 191 13.37 -6.99 -19.61
N GLU A 192 13.61 -8.10 -20.27
CA GLU A 192 13.85 -8.20 -21.72
C GLU A 192 14.93 -7.25 -22.27
N GLY A 193 15.89 -6.85 -21.44
CA GLY A 193 16.95 -5.91 -21.81
C GLY A 193 16.53 -4.44 -21.85
N LYS A 194 15.34 -4.12 -21.37
CA LYS A 194 14.81 -2.75 -21.27
C LYS A 194 15.16 -2.12 -19.92
N ARG A 195 15.09 -0.78 -19.87
CA ARG A 195 15.25 0.06 -18.68
C ARG A 195 14.19 1.13 -18.62
N ASN A 196 13.73 1.46 -17.44
CA ASN A 196 12.92 2.66 -17.21
C ASN A 196 13.79 3.89 -17.41
N HIS A 197 13.38 4.81 -18.27
CA HIS A 197 14.00 6.11 -18.42
C HIS A 197 12.97 7.23 -18.25
N LEU A 198 13.43 8.38 -17.78
CA LEU A 198 12.65 9.62 -17.75
C LEU A 198 12.77 10.31 -19.11
N LEU A 199 11.64 10.46 -19.77
CA LEU A 199 11.52 11.18 -21.02
C LEU A 199 10.77 12.50 -20.81
N VAL A 200 11.10 13.52 -21.61
CA VAL A 200 10.39 14.78 -21.63
C VAL A 200 9.83 15.06 -23.02
N ILE A 201 8.58 15.55 -23.07
CA ILE A 201 7.90 15.99 -24.30
C ILE A 201 7.28 17.37 -24.08
N ALA A 202 7.23 18.21 -25.13
CA ALA A 202 6.49 19.46 -25.05
C ALA A 202 4.99 19.22 -24.87
N ALA A 203 4.29 20.06 -24.13
CA ALA A 203 2.85 19.97 -23.92
C ALA A 203 2.02 20.06 -25.20
N GLU A 204 2.59 20.69 -26.24
CA GLU A 204 2.00 20.79 -27.58
C GLU A 204 2.29 19.57 -28.48
N GLY A 205 3.01 18.57 -27.93
CA GLY A 205 3.42 17.36 -28.66
C GLY A 205 4.77 17.50 -29.36
N GLY A 206 5.10 16.53 -30.18
CA GLY A 206 6.37 16.44 -30.88
C GLY A 206 7.22 15.26 -30.46
N ALA A 207 8.52 15.32 -30.71
CA ALA A 207 9.45 14.25 -30.31
C ALA A 207 9.76 14.32 -28.82
N SER A 208 9.72 13.15 -28.16
CA SER A 208 10.23 13.02 -26.80
C SER A 208 11.76 13.00 -26.76
N ARG A 209 12.33 13.39 -25.65
CA ARG A 209 13.77 13.33 -25.40
C ARG A 209 14.05 12.60 -24.09
N ASP A 210 14.98 11.66 -24.14
CA ASP A 210 15.48 10.95 -22.99
C ASP A 210 16.38 11.85 -22.13
N LEU A 211 16.08 11.96 -20.83
CA LEU A 211 16.86 12.74 -19.87
C LEU A 211 17.83 11.90 -19.07
N THR A 212 17.65 10.58 -19.04
CA THR A 212 18.39 9.65 -18.18
C THR A 212 18.97 8.48 -18.99
N PRO A 213 19.64 8.73 -20.14
CA PRO A 213 20.17 7.67 -20.95
C PRO A 213 21.26 6.89 -20.18
N GLY A 214 21.20 5.57 -20.23
CA GLY A 214 22.14 4.70 -19.54
C GLY A 214 21.57 3.30 -19.31
N ASP A 215 22.43 2.39 -18.83
CA ASP A 215 22.00 1.02 -18.55
C ASP A 215 21.60 0.84 -17.07
N TYR A 216 20.66 1.65 -16.63
CA TYR A 216 20.06 1.63 -15.28
C TYR A 216 18.62 2.12 -15.34
N ASP A 217 17.82 1.74 -14.35
CA ASP A 217 16.41 2.13 -14.26
C ASP A 217 16.23 3.50 -13.58
N VAL A 218 15.40 4.36 -14.17
CA VAL A 218 14.96 5.63 -13.60
C VAL A 218 13.44 5.79 -13.80
N PRO A 219 12.64 5.61 -12.77
CA PRO A 219 12.97 5.14 -11.43
C PRO A 219 13.33 3.65 -11.40
N PRO A 220 14.03 3.18 -10.34
CA PRO A 220 14.23 1.76 -10.09
C PRO A 220 12.90 1.13 -9.63
N PHE A 221 12.89 -0.17 -9.34
CA PHE A 221 11.76 -0.77 -8.65
C PHE A 221 11.55 -0.07 -7.29
N SER A 222 10.28 0.15 -6.91
CA SER A 222 9.94 0.88 -5.68
C SER A 222 9.96 -0.04 -4.45
N LEU A 223 10.54 0.47 -3.36
CA LEU A 223 10.39 -0.11 -2.01
C LEU A 223 9.15 0.44 -1.27
N GLY A 224 8.20 0.98 -2.01
CA GLY A 224 6.99 1.63 -1.52
C GLY A 224 7.16 3.14 -1.32
N GLY A 225 6.07 3.87 -1.45
CA GLY A 225 5.99 5.32 -1.35
C GLY A 225 5.46 5.97 -2.63
N GLN A 226 5.61 7.28 -2.71
CA GLN A 226 5.17 8.09 -3.85
C GLN A 226 6.17 8.08 -5.02
N ASP A 227 5.89 8.85 -6.07
CA ASP A 227 6.74 8.93 -7.25
C ASP A 227 8.21 9.25 -6.91
N ASP A 228 9.13 8.62 -7.61
CA ASP A 228 10.57 8.71 -7.39
C ASP A 228 11.25 9.78 -8.26
N TYR A 229 10.51 10.78 -8.68
CA TYR A 229 11.02 11.96 -9.43
C TYR A 229 10.13 13.19 -9.24
N ALA A 230 10.73 14.36 -9.29
CA ALA A 230 10.02 15.63 -9.16
C ALA A 230 10.72 16.75 -9.95
N PHE A 231 9.93 17.70 -10.49
CA PHE A 231 10.44 18.97 -11.00
C PHE A 231 10.84 19.91 -9.87
N SER A 232 11.90 20.69 -10.07
CA SER A 232 12.14 21.88 -9.26
C SER A 232 11.01 22.91 -9.48
N PRO A 233 10.68 23.76 -8.49
CA PRO A 233 9.59 24.75 -8.63
C PRO A 233 9.80 25.76 -9.78
N ASP A 234 11.03 26.00 -10.20
CA ASP A 234 11.36 26.84 -11.37
C ASP A 234 11.34 26.05 -12.70
N GLY A 235 11.12 24.73 -12.66
CA GLY A 235 11.03 23.85 -13.82
C GLY A 235 12.35 23.64 -14.57
N GLN A 236 13.50 24.00 -14.00
CA GLN A 236 14.78 23.95 -14.71
C GLN A 236 15.52 22.61 -14.53
N GLU A 237 15.18 21.86 -13.53
CA GLU A 237 15.82 20.56 -13.22
C GLU A 237 14.82 19.56 -12.67
N ILE A 238 15.20 18.31 -12.73
CA ILE A 238 14.48 17.16 -12.19
C ILE A 238 15.37 16.47 -11.17
N CYS A 239 14.83 16.21 -9.95
CA CYS A 239 15.42 15.28 -9.00
C CYS A 239 14.75 13.92 -9.17
N TYR A 240 15.55 12.84 -9.21
CA TYR A 240 15.05 11.50 -9.40
C TYR A 240 15.86 10.47 -8.61
N THR A 241 15.26 9.31 -8.37
CA THR A 241 15.85 8.14 -7.73
C THR A 241 16.41 7.20 -8.78
N SER A 242 17.60 6.62 -8.55
CA SER A 242 18.16 5.55 -9.37
C SER A 242 19.16 4.70 -8.58
N ASN A 243 19.27 3.42 -8.95
CA ASN A 243 20.26 2.49 -8.41
C ASN A 243 21.34 2.22 -9.46
N HIS A 244 22.59 2.55 -9.14
CA HIS A 244 23.73 2.37 -10.05
C HIS A 244 24.70 1.27 -9.59
N ASP A 245 24.29 0.41 -8.65
CA ASP A 245 25.12 -0.70 -8.21
C ASP A 245 25.26 -1.76 -9.30
N ALA A 246 26.42 -2.39 -9.35
CA ALA A 246 26.77 -3.35 -10.42
C ALA A 246 25.87 -4.60 -10.43
N VAL A 247 25.31 -4.97 -9.28
CA VAL A 247 24.38 -6.10 -9.11
C VAL A 247 23.16 -5.62 -8.35
N GLU A 248 22.18 -5.10 -9.07
CA GLU A 248 20.93 -4.56 -8.52
C GLU A 248 20.19 -5.56 -7.63
N ALA A 249 20.21 -6.84 -7.95
CA ALA A 249 19.56 -7.90 -7.17
C ALA A 249 20.13 -8.11 -5.76
N LEU A 250 21.26 -7.50 -5.43
CA LEU A 250 21.89 -7.55 -4.10
C LEU A 250 21.83 -6.19 -3.38
N SER A 251 21.16 -5.21 -3.97
CA SER A 251 21.29 -3.82 -3.56
C SER A 251 19.97 -3.15 -3.28
N THR A 252 19.90 -2.44 -2.14
CA THR A 252 18.86 -1.46 -1.86
C THR A 252 19.40 -0.02 -1.99
N ASN A 253 20.58 0.16 -2.58
CA ASN A 253 21.30 1.45 -2.67
C ASN A 253 20.72 2.35 -3.75
N ASN A 254 19.53 2.86 -3.51
CA ASN A 254 18.95 3.92 -4.33
C ASN A 254 19.54 5.26 -3.90
N ASP A 255 19.93 6.09 -4.87
CA ASP A 255 20.46 7.42 -4.66
C ASP A 255 19.64 8.48 -5.38
N LEU A 256 19.74 9.73 -4.93
CA LEU A 256 19.13 10.87 -5.59
C LEU A 256 20.10 11.56 -6.56
N PHE A 257 19.57 11.85 -7.74
CA PHE A 257 20.26 12.53 -8.82
C PHE A 257 19.49 13.77 -9.26
N ILE A 258 20.20 14.79 -9.73
CA ILE A 258 19.60 15.98 -10.35
C ILE A 258 20.10 16.06 -11.80
N VAL A 259 19.16 16.23 -12.74
CA VAL A 259 19.44 16.49 -14.16
C VAL A 259 18.74 17.77 -14.61
N SER A 260 19.40 18.56 -15.47
CA SER A 260 18.76 19.71 -16.11
C SER A 260 17.61 19.28 -17.01
N LEU A 261 16.52 20.06 -17.05
CA LEU A 261 15.45 19.87 -18.05
C LEU A 261 16.02 19.86 -19.49
N ASN A 262 17.13 20.54 -19.74
CA ASN A 262 17.80 20.55 -21.06
C ASN A 262 18.66 19.31 -21.31
N GLY A 263 18.75 18.38 -20.37
CA GLY A 263 19.63 17.20 -20.43
C GLY A 263 21.05 17.52 -19.99
N GLY A 264 21.96 16.59 -20.22
CA GLY A 264 23.35 16.65 -19.81
C GLY A 264 23.69 15.66 -18.70
N ALA A 265 24.86 15.78 -18.10
CA ALA A 265 25.30 14.88 -17.03
C ALA A 265 24.49 15.11 -15.76
N ALA A 266 23.92 14.05 -15.22
CA ALA A 266 23.25 14.12 -13.92
C ALA A 266 24.26 14.25 -12.77
N LYS A 267 23.86 14.95 -11.72
CA LYS A 267 24.62 15.12 -10.49
C LYS A 267 24.02 14.26 -9.38
N LYS A 268 24.74 13.29 -8.87
CA LYS A 268 24.40 12.57 -7.64
C LYS A 268 24.47 13.53 -6.44
N ILE A 269 23.46 13.54 -5.57
CA ILE A 269 23.37 14.45 -4.40
C ILE A 269 23.31 13.71 -3.06
N THR A 270 23.16 12.40 -3.06
CA THR A 270 23.26 11.55 -1.86
C THR A 270 24.36 10.52 -2.05
N ASP A 271 24.90 9.99 -0.96
CA ASP A 271 26.00 9.03 -0.95
C ASP A 271 25.84 7.95 0.15
N ASN A 272 24.67 7.88 0.74
CA ASN A 272 24.27 6.86 1.70
C ASN A 272 24.24 5.48 1.01
N PRO A 273 24.85 4.42 1.58
CA PRO A 273 24.87 3.09 0.93
C PRO A 273 23.57 2.29 1.06
N ALA A 274 22.52 2.89 1.62
CA ALA A 274 21.17 2.34 1.70
C ALA A 274 20.22 3.18 0.82
N SER A 275 18.91 2.92 0.87
CA SER A 275 17.96 3.61 -0.01
C SER A 275 17.73 5.07 0.37
N ASP A 276 17.90 5.96 -0.59
CA ASP A 276 17.44 7.35 -0.63
C ASP A 276 16.43 7.49 -1.77
N SER A 277 15.18 7.87 -1.49
CA SER A 277 14.07 7.78 -2.45
C SER A 277 13.00 8.83 -2.27
N SER A 278 12.06 8.91 -3.23
CA SER A 278 10.86 9.75 -3.20
C SER A 278 11.16 11.23 -2.98
N PRO A 279 11.99 11.89 -3.83
CA PRO A 279 12.36 13.29 -3.64
C PRO A 279 11.20 14.26 -3.93
N LEU A 280 11.00 15.26 -3.05
CA LEU A 280 10.08 16.37 -3.28
C LEU A 280 10.77 17.70 -2.96
N TYR A 281 10.75 18.62 -3.93
CA TYR A 281 11.22 19.99 -3.69
C TYR A 281 10.28 20.73 -2.73
N SER A 282 10.85 21.55 -1.84
CA SER A 282 10.05 22.52 -1.11
C SER A 282 9.45 23.56 -2.08
N PRO A 283 8.23 24.07 -1.83
CA PRO A 283 7.60 25.10 -2.70
C PRO A 283 8.46 26.32 -2.94
N ASP A 284 9.29 26.75 -1.97
CA ASP A 284 10.22 27.87 -2.12
C ASP A 284 11.53 27.51 -2.84
N GLY A 285 11.69 26.25 -3.23
CA GLY A 285 12.84 25.73 -3.98
C GLY A 285 14.15 25.67 -3.22
N LYS A 286 14.19 25.86 -1.90
CA LYS A 286 15.43 25.83 -1.12
C LYS A 286 15.88 24.45 -0.71
N TYR A 287 14.95 23.52 -0.57
CA TYR A 287 15.18 22.19 -0.04
C TYR A 287 14.64 21.10 -0.97
N ILE A 288 15.17 19.89 -0.79
CA ILE A 288 14.57 18.64 -1.25
C ILE A 288 14.33 17.80 -0.01
N ALA A 289 13.08 17.43 0.26
CA ALA A 289 12.75 16.38 1.21
C ALA A 289 12.84 15.04 0.50
N TYR A 290 13.21 13.99 1.24
CA TYR A 290 13.27 12.63 0.71
C TYR A 290 13.22 11.59 1.85
N ARG A 291 12.95 10.34 1.51
CA ARG A 291 12.99 9.24 2.47
C ARG A 291 14.34 8.55 2.41
N ALA A 292 14.90 8.18 3.57
CA ALA A 292 16.17 7.47 3.64
C ALA A 292 16.17 6.32 4.63
N GLN A 293 16.83 5.25 4.24
CA GLN A 293 17.25 4.15 5.10
C GLN A 293 18.73 4.34 5.46
N VAL A 294 19.28 3.56 6.39
CA VAL A 294 20.70 3.66 6.79
C VAL A 294 21.45 2.32 6.73
N ARG A 295 20.72 1.20 6.62
CA ARG A 295 21.31 -0.14 6.58
C ARG A 295 21.27 -0.70 5.16
N PRO A 296 22.42 -0.80 4.46
CA PRO A 296 22.47 -1.31 3.10
C PRO A 296 22.01 -2.77 3.03
N GLY A 297 21.23 -3.11 1.99
CA GLY A 297 20.69 -4.44 1.78
C GLY A 297 19.49 -4.80 2.66
N TYR A 298 19.04 -3.90 3.53
CA TYR A 298 17.87 -4.14 4.40
C TYR A 298 16.68 -3.28 3.98
N GLU A 299 15.79 -3.83 3.18
CA GLU A 299 14.61 -3.10 2.69
C GLU A 299 13.63 -2.72 3.80
N SER A 300 13.66 -3.43 4.93
CA SER A 300 12.82 -3.18 6.09
C SER A 300 13.49 -2.32 7.16
N ASP A 301 14.59 -1.62 6.82
CA ASP A 301 15.10 -0.54 7.65
C ASP A 301 14.13 0.65 7.64
N ARG A 302 14.01 1.31 8.79
CA ARG A 302 13.11 2.44 8.96
C ARG A 302 13.39 3.56 7.95
N PHE A 303 12.39 3.92 7.16
CA PHE A 303 12.45 5.14 6.36
C PHE A 303 12.34 6.38 7.25
N ARG A 304 13.33 7.24 7.14
CA ARG A 304 13.43 8.54 7.81
C ARG A 304 13.11 9.65 6.83
N LEU A 305 12.53 10.74 7.31
CA LEU A 305 12.34 11.94 6.51
C LEU A 305 13.60 12.80 6.59
N MET A 306 14.25 13.00 5.45
CA MET A 306 15.48 13.74 5.31
C MET A 306 15.25 15.07 4.58
N LEU A 307 16.12 16.03 4.81
CA LEU A 307 16.07 17.34 4.19
C LEU A 307 17.45 17.70 3.61
N TYR A 308 17.54 17.83 2.29
CA TYR A 308 18.72 18.29 1.58
C TYR A 308 18.61 19.80 1.31
N ASN A 309 19.58 20.59 1.75
CA ASN A 309 19.68 22.02 1.45
C ASN A 309 20.39 22.20 0.11
N ARG A 310 19.67 22.69 -0.91
CA ARG A 310 20.17 22.81 -2.28
C ARG A 310 21.36 23.77 -2.42
N ARG A 311 21.46 24.79 -1.56
CA ARG A 311 22.54 25.78 -1.61
C ARG A 311 23.86 25.26 -1.00
N SER A 312 23.74 24.63 0.19
CA SER A 312 24.92 24.20 0.95
C SER A 312 25.29 22.73 0.73
N GLY A 313 24.38 21.91 0.23
CA GLY A 313 24.52 20.45 0.14
C GLY A 313 24.37 19.75 1.49
N HIS A 314 24.03 20.47 2.56
CA HIS A 314 23.88 19.87 3.88
C HIS A 314 22.60 19.03 3.97
N ILE A 315 22.71 17.83 4.55
CA ILE A 315 21.60 16.90 4.79
C ILE A 315 21.26 16.86 6.27
N ARG A 316 19.97 16.88 6.60
CA ARG A 316 19.46 16.78 7.97
C ARG A 316 18.38 15.70 8.07
N ASN A 317 18.47 14.87 9.11
CA ASN A 317 17.41 13.94 9.47
C ASN A 317 16.34 14.66 10.32
N LEU A 318 15.12 14.72 9.84
CA LEU A 318 14.00 15.37 10.54
C LEU A 318 13.32 14.47 11.56
N THR A 319 13.33 13.15 11.36
CA THR A 319 12.57 12.16 12.14
C THR A 319 13.44 11.19 12.93
N GLU A 320 14.68 11.56 13.29
CA GLU A 320 15.61 10.66 14.02
C GLU A 320 15.00 10.08 15.31
N SER A 321 14.30 10.91 16.08
CA SER A 321 13.67 10.48 17.34
C SER A 321 12.28 9.86 17.20
N PHE A 322 11.77 9.72 15.95
CA PHE A 322 10.46 9.16 15.65
C PHE A 322 10.62 7.72 15.14
N ASP A 323 10.39 6.75 16.00
CA ASP A 323 10.62 5.34 15.71
C ASP A 323 9.46 4.68 14.97
N ARG A 324 9.09 5.25 13.80
CA ARG A 324 8.13 4.73 12.83
C ARG A 324 8.64 4.97 11.42
N TRP A 325 8.17 4.17 10.47
CA TRP A 325 8.44 4.39 9.05
C TRP A 325 7.67 5.59 8.53
N VAL A 326 8.37 6.48 7.86
CA VAL A 326 7.73 7.55 7.10
C VAL A 326 7.24 6.97 5.77
N GLY A 327 5.94 7.01 5.56
CA GLY A 327 5.27 6.65 4.30
C GLY A 327 5.20 7.82 3.32
N THR A 328 4.04 8.02 2.69
CA THR A 328 3.79 9.16 1.80
C THR A 328 3.84 10.48 2.57
N TYR A 329 4.26 11.56 1.90
CA TYR A 329 4.39 12.86 2.53
C TYR A 329 4.18 14.00 1.54
N THR A 330 3.88 15.18 2.05
CA THR A 330 3.69 16.41 1.26
C THR A 330 4.15 17.64 2.03
N TRP A 331 4.55 18.68 1.29
CA TRP A 331 4.90 19.96 1.85
C TRP A 331 3.67 20.82 2.19
N ASP A 332 3.77 21.60 3.27
CA ASP A 332 2.91 22.78 3.42
C ASP A 332 3.30 23.81 2.34
N PRO A 333 2.34 24.49 1.68
CA PRO A 333 2.63 25.44 0.61
C PRO A 333 3.57 26.59 0.97
N ASP A 334 3.67 26.93 2.25
CA ASP A 334 4.61 27.97 2.74
C ASP A 334 6.02 27.44 3.05
N SER A 335 6.27 26.15 2.79
CA SER A 335 7.53 25.46 3.07
C SER A 335 7.90 25.38 4.57
N SER A 336 6.99 25.69 5.49
CA SER A 336 7.27 25.72 6.93
C SER A 336 7.19 24.37 7.62
N LYS A 337 6.55 23.37 7.00
CA LYS A 337 6.36 22.03 7.57
C LYS A 337 6.09 20.98 6.50
N ILE A 338 6.17 19.72 6.91
CA ILE A 338 5.84 18.55 6.09
C ILE A 338 4.76 17.75 6.83
N TYR A 339 3.76 17.29 6.09
CA TYR A 339 2.78 16.30 6.53
C TYR A 339 3.17 14.94 5.97
N PHE A 340 3.01 13.89 6.76
CA PHE A 340 3.38 12.53 6.36
C PHE A 340 2.55 11.49 7.07
N VAL A 341 2.40 10.31 6.48
CA VAL A 341 1.80 9.14 7.12
C VAL A 341 2.88 8.27 7.74
N ALA A 342 2.52 7.54 8.79
CA ALA A 342 3.40 6.53 9.38
C ALA A 342 2.57 5.46 10.06
N GLU A 343 2.94 4.19 9.84
CA GLU A 343 2.26 3.07 10.48
C GLU A 343 2.46 3.05 12.00
N GLU A 344 1.38 2.88 12.74
CA GLU A 344 1.39 2.74 14.19
C GLU A 344 0.26 1.84 14.70
N LYS A 345 0.60 0.64 15.20
CA LYS A 345 -0.33 -0.27 15.89
C LYS A 345 -1.62 -0.56 15.09
N GLY A 346 -1.43 -0.98 13.85
CA GLY A 346 -2.53 -1.33 12.95
C GLY A 346 -3.25 -0.16 12.29
N ASP A 347 -2.81 1.07 12.57
CA ASP A 347 -3.27 2.30 11.90
C ASP A 347 -2.15 2.92 11.06
N SER A 348 -2.50 3.92 10.24
CA SER A 348 -1.58 4.77 9.48
C SER A 348 -1.97 6.24 9.65
N PRO A 349 -1.73 6.85 10.83
CA PRO A 349 -2.07 8.23 11.11
C PRO A 349 -1.30 9.23 10.26
N VAL A 350 -1.89 10.41 10.03
CA VAL A 350 -1.17 11.55 9.45
C VAL A 350 -0.51 12.37 10.55
N TYR A 351 0.75 12.62 10.37
CA TYR A 351 1.57 13.45 11.25
C TYR A 351 2.04 14.73 10.54
N SER A 352 2.54 15.69 11.29
CA SER A 352 3.29 16.83 10.76
C SER A 352 4.58 17.07 11.52
N ILE A 353 5.56 17.64 10.82
CA ILE A 353 6.81 18.11 11.40
C ILE A 353 7.12 19.52 10.89
N ALA A 354 7.32 20.47 11.81
CA ALA A 354 7.67 21.85 11.47
C ALA A 354 9.17 21.99 11.21
N LEU A 355 9.54 22.83 10.25
CA LEU A 355 10.92 23.22 10.00
C LEU A 355 11.26 24.46 10.83
N ASP A 356 12.21 24.34 11.75
CA ASP A 356 12.74 25.48 12.47
C ASP A 356 13.69 26.27 11.57
N THR A 357 13.18 27.35 10.98
CA THR A 357 13.92 28.22 10.06
C THR A 357 15.08 28.95 10.73
N ALA A 358 15.06 29.17 12.05
CA ALA A 358 16.15 29.79 12.78
C ALA A 358 17.40 28.89 12.86
N VAL A 359 17.21 27.58 12.83
CA VAL A 359 18.31 26.60 12.84
C VAL A 359 18.80 26.28 11.41
N ILE A 360 17.99 26.52 10.39
CA ILE A 360 18.28 26.20 8.98
C ILE A 360 19.05 27.32 8.30
N GLY A 361 19.02 28.56 8.83
CA GLY A 361 19.63 29.76 8.23
C GLY A 361 21.07 30.07 8.70
N GLY A 362 21.65 29.30 9.57
CA GLY A 362 23.01 29.51 10.06
C GLY A 362 24.07 29.03 9.08
N ASP A 363 24.86 29.96 8.50
CA ASP A 363 26.15 29.70 7.82
C ASP A 363 27.22 29.24 8.84
N ALA A 364 26.90 28.41 9.81
CA ALA A 364 27.85 27.95 10.83
C ALA A 364 28.54 26.67 10.34
N GLY A 365 29.74 26.83 9.85
CA GLY A 365 30.69 25.75 9.69
C GLY A 365 30.91 25.04 11.05
N ASN A 366 30.92 23.71 11.03
CA ASN A 366 31.35 22.81 12.12
C ASN A 366 30.70 23.01 13.50
N ASP A 367 29.38 22.91 13.61
CA ASP A 367 28.79 22.68 14.93
C ASP A 367 28.33 21.22 15.05
N THR A 368 29.22 20.38 15.62
CA THR A 368 28.95 18.98 15.99
C THR A 368 28.20 18.83 17.32
N THR A 369 27.80 19.94 17.93
CA THR A 369 27.04 19.99 19.18
C THR A 369 25.72 20.74 18.98
N SER A 370 24.82 20.18 18.18
CA SER A 370 23.48 20.73 18.08
C SER A 370 22.71 20.52 19.37
N HIS A 371 22.39 21.58 20.08
CA HIS A 371 21.19 21.62 20.91
C HIS A 371 19.99 21.51 19.95
N LEU A 372 19.66 20.27 19.53
CA LEU A 372 18.47 19.94 18.79
C LEU A 372 17.28 20.40 19.62
N THR A 373 16.68 21.53 19.27
CA THR A 373 15.27 21.71 19.57
C THR A 373 14.58 20.49 18.97
N LYS A 374 14.04 19.64 19.84
CA LYS A 374 13.38 18.37 19.46
C LYS A 374 12.34 18.74 18.39
N ASN A 375 12.60 18.37 17.13
CA ASN A 375 11.57 18.49 16.10
C ASN A 375 10.38 17.64 16.59
N THR A 376 9.30 18.32 16.94
CA THR A 376 8.16 17.63 17.54
C THR A 376 7.26 17.16 16.42
N VAL A 377 7.22 15.86 16.21
CA VAL A 377 6.20 15.24 15.37
C VAL A 377 4.85 15.38 16.07
N LYS A 378 3.84 15.86 15.35
CA LYS A 378 2.48 16.06 15.86
C LYS A 378 1.50 15.21 15.10
N LEU A 379 0.65 14.49 15.79
CA LEU A 379 -0.50 13.80 15.21
C LEU A 379 -1.50 14.85 14.68
N ILE A 380 -1.94 14.69 13.44
CA ILE A 380 -2.89 15.56 12.75
C ILE A 380 -4.22 14.84 12.55
N VAL A 381 -4.18 13.63 11.95
CA VAL A 381 -5.38 12.86 11.65
C VAL A 381 -5.15 11.41 12.06
N PRO A 382 -5.95 10.82 12.94
CA PRO A 382 -5.88 9.40 13.31
C PRO A 382 -6.52 8.50 12.25
N GLY A 383 -6.38 7.17 12.41
CA GLY A 383 -6.94 6.14 11.54
C GLY A 383 -6.00 5.72 10.42
N HIS A 384 -6.45 4.84 9.54
CA HIS A 384 -5.65 4.30 8.44
C HIS A 384 -5.78 5.17 7.20
N ASN A 385 -4.80 6.06 6.99
CA ASN A 385 -4.79 7.08 5.95
C ASN A 385 -3.58 6.95 5.04
N ASP A 386 -3.70 7.51 3.81
CA ASP A 386 -2.62 7.63 2.84
C ASP A 386 -2.87 8.82 1.87
N ASP A 387 -2.06 8.96 0.82
CA ASP A 387 -2.21 9.94 -0.27
C ASP A 387 -2.41 11.39 0.21
N VAL A 388 -1.58 11.83 1.14
CA VAL A 388 -1.71 13.17 1.75
C VAL A 388 -1.38 14.29 0.77
N ALA A 389 -2.27 15.29 0.67
CA ALA A 389 -2.06 16.49 -0.13
C ALA A 389 -2.63 17.73 0.60
N VAL A 390 -2.03 18.90 0.38
CA VAL A 390 -2.47 20.16 1.00
C VAL A 390 -2.92 21.13 -0.08
N THR A 391 -4.06 21.82 0.13
CA THR A 391 -4.50 22.89 -0.77
C THR A 391 -3.49 24.02 -0.81
N HIS A 392 -3.39 24.71 -1.94
CA HIS A 392 -2.40 25.78 -2.15
C HIS A 392 -2.51 26.95 -1.14
N ASP A 393 -3.66 27.17 -0.53
CA ASP A 393 -3.86 28.16 0.53
C ASP A 393 -3.46 27.66 1.95
N GLY A 394 -2.98 26.43 2.07
CA GLY A 394 -2.53 25.80 3.32
C GLY A 394 -3.63 25.51 4.35
N LYS A 395 -4.93 25.57 3.95
CA LYS A 395 -6.03 25.45 4.90
C LYS A 395 -6.68 24.08 4.96
N THR A 396 -6.50 23.25 3.95
CA THR A 396 -7.16 21.95 3.87
C THR A 396 -6.13 20.86 3.55
N LEU A 397 -6.16 19.82 4.35
CA LEU A 397 -5.45 18.56 4.10
C LEU A 397 -6.45 17.60 3.43
N LEU A 398 -6.07 17.01 2.30
CA LEU A 398 -6.74 15.86 1.72
C LEU A 398 -5.94 14.60 2.02
N PHE A 399 -6.65 13.49 2.10
CA PHE A 399 -6.07 12.16 2.29
C PHE A 399 -7.09 11.10 1.87
N THR A 400 -6.61 9.92 1.52
CA THR A 400 -7.44 8.71 1.45
C THR A 400 -7.54 8.08 2.83
N ARG A 401 -8.65 7.42 3.10
CA ARG A 401 -8.86 6.63 4.32
C ARG A 401 -9.58 5.35 3.99
N MET A 402 -9.17 4.26 4.64
CA MET A 402 -9.84 2.98 4.62
C MET A 402 -10.01 2.40 6.03
N SER A 403 -10.73 1.31 6.12
CA SER A 403 -10.80 0.44 7.31
C SER A 403 -11.17 -0.97 6.90
N VAL A 404 -11.17 -1.94 7.78
CA VAL A 404 -11.67 -3.31 7.48
C VAL A 404 -13.10 -3.32 6.93
N LYS A 405 -13.87 -2.23 7.13
CA LYS A 405 -15.28 -2.12 6.73
C LYS A 405 -15.54 -1.36 5.44
N PHE A 406 -14.57 -0.67 4.89
CA PHE A 406 -14.69 0.07 3.63
C PHE A 406 -13.32 0.29 2.98
N PRO A 407 -13.24 0.22 1.63
CA PRO A 407 -12.03 0.55 0.89
C PRO A 407 -11.77 2.06 0.90
N ASN A 408 -10.66 2.49 0.30
CA ASN A 408 -10.31 3.90 0.19
C ASN A 408 -11.49 4.77 -0.26
N GLU A 409 -11.70 5.83 0.49
CA GLU A 409 -12.51 7.00 0.14
C GLU A 409 -11.69 8.27 0.41
N ILE A 410 -12.01 9.36 -0.26
CA ILE A 410 -11.30 10.63 -0.11
C ILE A 410 -11.94 11.45 1.00
N PHE A 411 -11.09 11.96 1.87
CA PHE A 411 -11.46 12.83 3.00
C PHE A 411 -10.70 14.15 2.93
N ARG A 412 -11.25 15.16 3.60
CA ARG A 412 -10.53 16.39 3.88
C ARG A 412 -10.58 16.74 5.37
N ALA A 413 -9.54 17.38 5.87
CA ALA A 413 -9.49 17.97 7.19
C ALA A 413 -9.13 19.46 7.09
N THR A 414 -9.75 20.30 7.92
CA THR A 414 -9.37 21.72 8.02
C THR A 414 -8.13 21.85 8.89
N LEU A 415 -7.08 22.48 8.36
CA LEU A 415 -5.84 22.75 9.09
C LEU A 415 -6.00 24.02 9.93
N ALA A 416 -5.66 23.93 11.23
CA ALA A 416 -5.68 25.07 12.12
C ALA A 416 -4.63 26.13 11.70
N GLN A 417 -5.06 27.37 11.49
CA GLN A 417 -4.15 28.49 11.22
C GLN A 417 -3.45 28.94 12.52
N PRO A 418 -2.19 29.34 12.49
CA PRO A 418 -1.52 29.90 13.66
C PRO A 418 -2.27 31.16 14.14
N GLY A 419 -2.93 31.10 15.31
CA GLY A 419 -3.59 32.25 15.95
C GLY A 419 -5.09 32.39 15.72
N GLY A 420 -5.78 31.47 15.05
CA GLY A 420 -7.24 31.48 14.85
C GLY A 420 -7.97 30.58 15.81
N VAL A 421 -8.99 31.12 16.51
CA VAL A 421 -10.01 30.34 17.23
C VAL A 421 -10.97 29.81 16.17
N ALA A 422 -11.10 28.51 16.01
CA ALA A 422 -11.97 27.89 15.02
C ALA A 422 -13.45 28.22 15.30
N ALA A 423 -14.15 28.68 14.26
CA ALA A 423 -15.60 28.90 14.31
C ALA A 423 -16.35 27.61 13.98
N ALA A 424 -17.28 27.21 14.84
CA ALA A 424 -18.08 25.99 14.67
C ALA A 424 -19.02 26.08 13.45
N SER A 425 -19.02 25.06 12.63
CA SER A 425 -20.04 24.82 11.60
C SER A 425 -20.72 23.46 11.87
N SER A 426 -22.03 23.52 11.95
CA SER A 426 -22.92 22.42 12.31
C SER A 426 -23.32 21.60 11.09
N ALA A 427 -22.93 20.33 11.05
CA ALA A 427 -23.65 19.28 10.31
C ALA A 427 -23.33 17.90 10.92
N PRO A 428 -24.28 16.97 10.99
CA PRO A 428 -24.14 15.76 11.79
C PRO A 428 -23.50 14.62 11.01
N THR A 429 -22.52 13.98 11.60
CA THR A 429 -22.06 12.66 11.15
C THR A 429 -21.81 11.75 12.34
N VAL A 430 -22.45 10.61 12.30
CA VAL A 430 -22.46 9.61 13.37
C VAL A 430 -21.39 8.58 13.05
N PHE A 431 -20.36 8.52 13.89
CA PHE A 431 -19.69 7.28 14.28
C PHE A 431 -19.04 7.53 15.65
N GLU A 432 -19.59 6.93 16.68
CA GLU A 432 -19.00 6.94 18.03
C GLU A 432 -18.01 5.79 18.17
N SER A 433 -16.74 6.13 18.41
CA SER A 433 -15.80 5.23 19.08
C SER A 433 -15.84 5.56 20.58
N GLN A 434 -16.25 4.61 21.41
CA GLN A 434 -16.16 4.75 22.86
C GLN A 434 -14.70 4.51 23.29
N GLU A 435 -14.01 5.56 23.70
CA GLU A 435 -12.77 5.43 24.47
C GLU A 435 -13.06 4.98 25.89
N VAL A 436 -12.40 3.90 26.30
CA VAL A 436 -12.42 3.40 27.68
C VAL A 436 -11.29 4.07 28.45
N CYS A 437 -11.60 5.03 29.31
CA CYS A 437 -10.62 5.68 30.18
C CYS A 437 -10.37 4.85 31.44
N THR A 438 -9.11 4.50 31.72
CA THR A 438 -8.69 3.86 32.96
C THR A 438 -7.97 4.86 33.89
N ASP A 439 -8.09 4.68 35.20
CA ASP A 439 -7.30 5.41 36.19
C ASP A 439 -5.87 4.81 36.32
N SER A 440 -5.05 5.44 37.13
CA SER A 440 -3.66 5.01 37.39
C SER A 440 -3.51 3.60 38.00
N SER A 441 -4.63 2.93 38.32
CA SER A 441 -4.70 1.56 38.79
C SER A 441 -5.28 0.58 37.77
N GLY A 442 -5.63 1.04 36.55
CA GLY A 442 -6.18 0.21 35.47
C GLY A 442 -7.69 -0.08 35.57
N LYS A 443 -8.45 0.63 36.41
CA LYS A 443 -9.90 0.48 36.53
C LYS A 443 -10.67 1.50 35.68
N ILE A 444 -11.72 1.02 35.01
CA ILE A 444 -12.65 1.83 34.18
C ILE A 444 -13.38 2.84 35.07
N LYS A 445 -13.34 4.12 34.71
CA LYS A 445 -14.11 5.17 35.36
C LYS A 445 -15.50 5.33 34.73
N PRO A 446 -16.59 5.26 35.49
CA PRO A 446 -17.93 5.35 34.95
C PRO A 446 -18.41 6.77 34.59
N GLU A 447 -17.72 7.84 34.97
CA GLU A 447 -18.18 9.22 34.71
C GLU A 447 -16.99 10.17 34.45
N GLY A 448 -17.02 10.85 33.29
CA GLY A 448 -16.47 12.19 33.15
C GLY A 448 -15.02 12.32 32.68
N CYS A 449 -14.59 11.69 31.58
CA CYS A 449 -13.50 12.25 30.81
C CYS A 449 -13.96 13.48 30.05
N LYS A 450 -13.56 14.67 30.47
CA LYS A 450 -13.61 15.87 29.62
C LYS A 450 -12.45 15.81 28.67
N THR A 451 -12.66 15.20 27.50
CA THR A 451 -11.81 15.44 26.34
C THR A 451 -11.97 16.90 25.95
N ALA A 452 -10.86 17.62 25.81
CA ALA A 452 -10.87 18.87 25.06
C ALA A 452 -11.40 18.48 23.65
N SER A 453 -12.56 18.99 23.27
CA SER A 453 -13.16 18.77 21.97
C SER A 453 -12.19 19.27 20.91
N VAL A 454 -11.46 18.38 20.27
CA VAL A 454 -10.94 18.61 18.93
C VAL A 454 -12.19 18.61 18.06
N GLU A 455 -12.65 19.79 17.64
CA GLU A 455 -13.77 19.91 16.72
C GLU A 455 -13.47 19.05 15.51
N LYS A 456 -14.37 18.10 15.19
CA LYS A 456 -14.27 17.24 14.03
C LYS A 456 -14.34 18.11 12.77
N SER A 457 -13.17 18.46 12.25
CA SER A 457 -13.02 19.21 10.99
C SER A 457 -12.89 18.29 9.77
N GLU A 458 -13.11 16.98 9.94
CA GLU A 458 -12.98 15.98 8.89
C GLU A 458 -14.31 15.78 8.15
N VAL A 459 -14.24 15.76 6.81
CA VAL A 459 -15.38 15.55 5.91
C VAL A 459 -15.02 14.52 4.87
N GLN A 460 -15.84 13.50 4.71
CA GLN A 460 -15.77 12.54 3.60
C GLN A 460 -16.24 13.24 2.32
N LEU A 461 -15.41 13.20 1.27
CA LEU A 461 -15.71 13.81 -0.03
C LEU A 461 -16.30 12.82 -1.03
N THR A 462 -15.89 11.56 -0.98
CA THR A 462 -16.41 10.49 -1.85
C THR A 462 -17.13 9.43 -1.05
N ASP A 463 -18.20 8.86 -1.61
CA ASP A 463 -18.98 7.76 -1.01
C ASP A 463 -19.46 6.84 -2.15
N LEU A 464 -18.50 6.43 -3.03
CA LEU A 464 -18.81 5.67 -4.25
C LEU A 464 -19.35 4.27 -3.94
N ASN A 465 -19.04 3.77 -2.76
CA ASN A 465 -19.32 2.41 -2.32
C ASN A 465 -20.56 2.28 -1.43
N HIS A 466 -21.25 3.38 -1.13
CA HIS A 466 -22.42 3.41 -0.23
C HIS A 466 -23.50 2.39 -0.60
N ALA A 467 -23.82 2.29 -1.89
CA ALA A 467 -24.88 1.40 -2.37
C ALA A 467 -24.64 -0.08 -2.06
N VAL A 468 -23.38 -0.51 -2.00
CA VAL A 468 -22.97 -1.86 -1.62
C VAL A 468 -22.86 -1.96 -0.10
N LEU A 469 -22.06 -1.10 0.52
CA LEU A 469 -21.70 -1.17 1.95
C LEU A 469 -22.92 -1.01 2.89
N SER A 470 -23.92 -0.25 2.47
CA SER A 470 -25.15 -0.08 3.26
C SER A 470 -25.96 -1.39 3.41
N ARG A 471 -25.78 -2.37 2.51
CA ARG A 471 -26.54 -3.64 2.48
C ARG A 471 -25.81 -4.82 3.12
N VAL A 472 -24.52 -4.69 3.42
CA VAL A 472 -23.70 -5.77 3.96
C VAL A 472 -23.50 -5.65 5.47
N ALA A 473 -23.44 -6.79 6.16
CA ALA A 473 -23.15 -6.88 7.58
C ALA A 473 -21.65 -7.20 7.74
N MET A 474 -20.90 -6.23 8.28
CA MET A 474 -19.49 -6.36 8.63
C MET A 474 -19.30 -5.99 10.11
N SER A 475 -18.29 -6.56 10.74
CA SER A 475 -17.96 -6.36 12.16
C SER A 475 -16.78 -5.39 12.30
N PRO A 476 -16.66 -4.66 13.43
CA PRO A 476 -15.46 -3.88 13.68
C PRO A 476 -14.24 -4.76 13.91
N LEU A 477 -13.06 -4.25 13.61
CA LEU A 477 -11.79 -4.83 14.06
C LEU A 477 -11.68 -4.65 15.58
N GLU A 478 -11.40 -5.74 16.30
CA GLU A 478 -11.20 -5.72 17.75
C GLU A 478 -9.75 -6.09 18.06
N SER A 479 -9.06 -5.29 18.88
CA SER A 479 -7.66 -5.56 19.28
C SER A 479 -7.58 -6.18 20.67
N PHE A 480 -6.54 -6.96 20.89
CA PHE A 480 -6.13 -7.43 22.21
C PHE A 480 -4.60 -7.54 22.29
N TRP A 481 -4.08 -7.47 23.50
CA TRP A 481 -2.63 -7.53 23.75
C TRP A 481 -2.29 -8.70 24.65
N PHE A 482 -1.23 -9.41 24.32
CA PHE A 482 -0.73 -10.53 25.12
C PHE A 482 0.79 -10.41 25.34
N THR A 483 1.35 -11.32 26.14
CA THR A 483 2.80 -11.42 26.34
C THR A 483 3.35 -12.48 25.41
N GLY A 484 4.11 -12.07 24.39
CA GLY A 484 4.68 -12.90 23.34
C GLY A 484 6.06 -13.46 23.66
N ALA A 485 6.85 -13.66 22.64
CA ALA A 485 8.25 -14.03 22.72
C ALA A 485 9.05 -12.95 23.46
N ALA A 486 10.19 -13.32 24.02
CA ALA A 486 11.06 -12.42 24.79
C ALA A 486 10.36 -11.63 25.93
N ASN A 487 9.13 -11.97 26.30
CA ASN A 487 8.23 -11.24 27.20
C ASN A 487 7.79 -9.86 26.68
N ASP A 488 7.91 -9.60 25.40
CA ASP A 488 7.43 -8.37 24.79
C ASP A 488 5.90 -8.37 24.66
N LYS A 489 5.30 -7.18 24.58
CA LYS A 489 3.88 -7.02 24.33
C LYS A 489 3.61 -7.11 22.82
N VAL A 490 2.72 -8.00 22.46
CA VAL A 490 2.32 -8.28 21.09
C VAL A 490 0.85 -7.95 20.91
N GLU A 491 0.52 -7.20 19.85
CA GLU A 491 -0.85 -6.88 19.49
C GLU A 491 -1.41 -7.92 18.55
N ALA A 492 -2.68 -8.20 18.73
CA ALA A 492 -3.46 -9.08 17.88
C ALA A 492 -4.83 -8.49 17.64
N PHE A 493 -5.45 -8.91 16.55
CA PHE A 493 -6.78 -8.50 16.15
C PHE A 493 -7.68 -9.71 15.94
N PHE A 494 -8.98 -9.47 16.04
CA PHE A 494 -9.97 -10.43 15.60
C PHE A 494 -11.22 -9.74 15.02
N ILE A 495 -11.92 -10.49 14.16
CA ILE A 495 -13.21 -10.08 13.59
C ILE A 495 -14.23 -11.19 13.91
N ARG A 496 -15.40 -10.78 14.40
CA ARG A 496 -16.52 -11.68 14.66
C ARG A 496 -17.34 -11.90 13.40
N PRO A 497 -17.95 -13.10 13.23
CA PRO A 497 -18.86 -13.31 12.12
C PRO A 497 -20.11 -12.40 12.23
N PRO A 498 -20.75 -12.08 11.10
CA PRO A 498 -22.03 -11.36 11.14
C PRO A 498 -23.07 -12.15 11.93
N ASN A 499 -23.96 -11.43 12.60
CA ASN A 499 -25.00 -12.02 13.49
C ASN A 499 -24.38 -12.85 14.65
N PHE A 500 -23.28 -12.37 15.19
CA PHE A 500 -22.57 -13.02 16.30
C PHE A 500 -23.48 -13.25 17.52
N ASP A 501 -23.39 -14.45 18.10
CA ASP A 501 -24.07 -14.85 19.33
C ASP A 501 -23.03 -15.33 20.35
N ALA A 502 -22.84 -14.62 21.42
CA ALA A 502 -21.83 -14.92 22.44
C ALA A 502 -22.01 -16.29 23.14
N ASN A 503 -23.19 -16.90 23.01
CA ASN A 503 -23.48 -18.21 23.58
C ASN A 503 -23.09 -19.38 22.66
N LYS A 504 -22.66 -19.08 21.44
CA LYS A 504 -22.20 -20.08 20.46
C LYS A 504 -20.69 -20.16 20.41
N LYS A 505 -20.20 -21.30 19.93
CA LYS A 505 -18.78 -21.48 19.61
C LYS A 505 -18.58 -21.43 18.11
N TYR A 506 -17.54 -20.71 17.68
CA TYR A 506 -17.22 -20.47 16.29
C TYR A 506 -15.88 -21.10 15.91
N PRO A 507 -15.78 -21.71 14.73
CA PRO A 507 -14.48 -22.13 14.19
C PRO A 507 -13.62 -20.91 13.89
N VAL A 508 -12.28 -21.10 13.80
CA VAL A 508 -11.30 -20.04 13.60
C VAL A 508 -10.62 -20.17 12.25
N LYS A 509 -10.55 -19.05 11.53
CA LYS A 509 -9.54 -18.81 10.49
C LYS A 509 -8.44 -17.96 11.10
N PHE A 510 -7.28 -18.55 11.28
CA PHE A 510 -6.09 -17.90 11.81
C PHE A 510 -5.25 -17.41 10.64
N LEU A 511 -5.28 -16.09 10.38
CA LEU A 511 -4.58 -15.47 9.27
C LEU A 511 -3.19 -15.03 9.70
N ILE A 512 -2.19 -15.36 8.89
CA ILE A 512 -0.77 -15.03 9.11
C ILE A 512 -0.33 -14.14 7.95
N HIS A 513 0.11 -12.91 8.26
CA HIS A 513 0.55 -11.97 7.24
C HIS A 513 1.90 -12.35 6.63
N GLY A 514 2.14 -11.84 5.42
CA GLY A 514 3.42 -11.89 4.72
C GLY A 514 4.37 -10.78 5.16
N GLY A 515 5.46 -10.66 4.48
CA GLY A 515 6.58 -9.78 4.78
C GLY A 515 7.85 -10.63 4.95
N PRO A 516 8.32 -10.89 6.20
CA PRO A 516 7.67 -10.81 7.52
C PRO A 516 7.38 -9.40 8.04
N GLN A 517 8.05 -8.41 7.51
CA GLN A 517 7.89 -7.02 7.89
C GLN A 517 6.67 -6.43 7.17
N GLY A 518 5.52 -6.64 7.73
CA GLY A 518 4.20 -6.14 7.41
C GLY A 518 3.35 -6.12 8.68
N ALA A 519 2.08 -5.78 8.61
CA ALA A 519 1.18 -5.83 9.76
C ALA A 519 -0.26 -6.05 9.32
N TRP A 520 -1.07 -6.60 10.22
CA TRP A 520 -2.52 -6.49 10.18
C TRP A 520 -2.94 -5.16 10.81
N GLY A 521 -3.98 -4.55 10.28
CA GLY A 521 -4.49 -3.28 10.78
C GLY A 521 -5.94 -3.05 10.44
N ASP A 522 -6.44 -1.82 10.72
CA ASP A 522 -7.75 -1.37 10.29
C ASP A 522 -7.70 -0.90 8.82
N ASP A 523 -7.27 -1.82 7.95
CA ASP A 523 -7.07 -1.61 6.52
C ASP A 523 -7.93 -2.52 5.65
N TRP A 524 -8.13 -2.12 4.39
CA TRP A 524 -8.90 -2.86 3.41
C TRP A 524 -7.99 -3.66 2.48
N SER A 525 -8.25 -4.95 2.38
CA SER A 525 -7.59 -5.82 1.41
C SER A 525 -8.59 -6.48 0.46
N TYR A 526 -8.31 -6.47 -0.85
CA TYR A 526 -9.06 -7.25 -1.84
C TYR A 526 -8.52 -8.68 -1.99
N ARG A 527 -7.33 -8.98 -1.46
CA ARG A 527 -6.67 -10.28 -1.55
C ARG A 527 -6.88 -11.15 -0.31
N TRP A 528 -6.72 -10.58 0.87
CA TRP A 528 -6.83 -11.24 2.17
C TRP A 528 -7.82 -10.49 3.06
N ASN A 529 -9.08 -10.37 2.58
CA ASN A 529 -10.10 -9.58 3.28
C ASN A 529 -10.62 -10.33 4.53
N PRO A 530 -10.37 -9.83 5.74
CA PRO A 530 -10.75 -10.53 6.96
C PRO A 530 -12.28 -10.57 7.17
N GLU A 531 -13.02 -9.56 6.71
CA GLU A 531 -14.49 -9.55 6.76
C GLU A 531 -15.09 -10.65 5.87
N LEU A 532 -14.54 -10.84 4.66
CA LEU A 532 -14.98 -11.89 3.77
C LEU A 532 -14.68 -13.30 4.35
N PHE A 533 -13.57 -13.45 5.06
CA PHE A 533 -13.26 -14.68 5.78
C PHE A 533 -14.16 -14.91 6.99
N ALA A 534 -14.62 -13.86 7.66
CA ALA A 534 -15.56 -13.99 8.79
C ALA A 534 -17.00 -14.26 8.34
N ALA A 535 -17.36 -13.79 7.13
CA ALA A 535 -18.75 -13.74 6.65
C ALA A 535 -19.48 -15.09 6.65
N ASN A 536 -18.77 -16.22 6.48
CA ASN A 536 -19.35 -17.56 6.47
C ASN A 536 -19.36 -18.27 7.85
N GLY A 537 -19.28 -17.49 8.93
CA GLY A 537 -19.48 -17.96 10.31
C GLY A 537 -18.21 -18.33 11.05
N TYR A 538 -17.10 -17.71 10.74
CA TYR A 538 -15.82 -17.88 11.43
C TYR A 538 -15.46 -16.65 12.28
N VAL A 539 -14.76 -16.87 13.38
CA VAL A 539 -13.93 -15.84 13.98
C VAL A 539 -12.61 -15.82 13.21
N VAL A 540 -12.20 -14.64 12.78
CA VAL A 540 -10.89 -14.43 12.15
C VAL A 540 -9.94 -13.88 13.20
N VAL A 541 -8.80 -14.50 13.40
CA VAL A 541 -7.75 -14.06 14.34
C VAL A 541 -6.49 -13.72 13.56
N MET A 542 -5.86 -12.59 13.89
CA MET A 542 -4.69 -12.01 13.23
C MET A 542 -3.72 -11.52 14.29
N ILE A 543 -2.43 -11.85 14.16
CA ILE A 543 -1.41 -11.50 15.16
C ILE A 543 -0.28 -10.74 14.47
N ASN A 544 0.12 -9.62 15.05
CA ASN A 544 1.30 -8.85 14.64
C ASN A 544 2.53 -9.35 15.42
N PHE A 545 3.10 -10.46 14.95
CA PHE A 545 4.25 -11.12 15.55
C PHE A 545 5.54 -10.29 15.42
N HIS A 546 6.60 -10.67 16.17
CA HIS A 546 7.93 -10.07 16.01
C HIS A 546 8.37 -10.08 14.55
N GLY A 547 8.69 -8.91 14.01
CA GLY A 547 8.89 -8.62 12.60
C GLY A 547 7.88 -7.61 12.07
N SER A 548 6.68 -7.51 12.67
CA SER A 548 5.62 -6.63 12.17
C SER A 548 5.99 -5.16 12.29
N THR A 549 5.51 -4.38 11.28
CA THR A 549 5.66 -2.91 11.22
C THR A 549 4.72 -2.22 12.23
N GLY A 550 4.95 -0.91 12.48
CA GLY A 550 4.10 -0.12 13.38
C GLY A 550 4.46 -0.21 14.88
N TYR A 551 5.42 -1.07 15.28
CA TYR A 551 5.81 -1.28 16.69
C TYR A 551 7.23 -0.84 17.02
N GLY A 552 7.90 -0.16 16.09
CA GLY A 552 9.27 0.33 16.20
C GLY A 552 10.30 -0.62 15.60
N GLN A 553 11.48 -0.07 15.25
CA GLN A 553 12.49 -0.80 14.48
C GLN A 553 13.03 -2.04 15.21
N LYS A 554 13.15 -1.99 16.54
CA LYS A 554 13.59 -3.15 17.32
C LYS A 554 12.66 -4.36 17.16
N PHE A 555 11.36 -4.12 17.09
CA PHE A 555 10.35 -5.16 16.90
C PHE A 555 10.42 -5.75 15.49
N ILE A 556 10.63 -4.89 14.50
CA ILE A 556 10.85 -5.27 13.09
C ILE A 556 12.10 -6.14 12.96
N ASP A 557 13.23 -5.73 13.55
CA ASP A 557 14.52 -6.43 13.45
C ASP A 557 14.53 -7.80 14.12
N ALA A 558 13.60 -8.07 15.00
CA ALA A 558 13.60 -9.29 15.81
C ALA A 558 13.38 -10.58 14.99
N VAL A 559 12.89 -10.49 13.76
CA VAL A 559 12.72 -11.64 12.87
C VAL A 559 13.99 -12.00 12.10
N ASN A 560 14.97 -11.07 12.01
CA ASN A 560 16.17 -11.26 11.20
C ASN A 560 17.03 -12.44 11.68
N GLY A 561 17.06 -13.53 10.90
CA GLY A 561 17.74 -14.77 11.25
C GLY A 561 16.97 -15.66 12.24
N ASP A 562 15.69 -15.36 12.50
CA ASP A 562 14.85 -16.08 13.47
C ASP A 562 13.43 -16.39 12.95
N TRP A 563 13.29 -16.70 11.68
CA TRP A 563 12.01 -16.87 10.97
C TRP A 563 11.02 -17.83 11.64
N GLY A 564 11.50 -18.97 12.15
CA GLY A 564 10.69 -19.97 12.86
C GLY A 564 10.77 -19.90 14.37
N GLY A 565 11.39 -18.86 14.94
CA GLY A 565 11.57 -18.65 16.39
C GLY A 565 10.51 -17.73 16.99
N ALA A 566 10.86 -16.46 17.25
CA ALA A 566 9.96 -15.49 17.89
C ALA A 566 8.61 -15.31 17.15
N PRO A 567 8.55 -15.22 15.82
CA PRO A 567 7.27 -15.15 15.12
C PRO A 567 6.35 -16.36 15.38
N PHE A 568 6.90 -17.58 15.34
CA PHE A 568 6.12 -18.77 15.62
C PHE A 568 5.62 -18.83 17.07
N GLU A 569 6.49 -18.43 18.03
CA GLU A 569 6.11 -18.37 19.44
C GLU A 569 4.98 -17.37 19.69
N ASP A 570 5.04 -16.19 19.08
CA ASP A 570 3.99 -15.17 19.17
C ASP A 570 2.66 -15.67 18.63
N LEU A 571 2.69 -16.29 17.44
CA LEU A 571 1.50 -16.82 16.79
C LEU A 571 0.82 -17.88 17.64
N MET A 572 1.59 -18.80 18.25
CA MET A 572 1.03 -19.85 19.10
C MET A 572 0.52 -19.27 20.43
N LYS A 573 1.28 -18.40 21.10
CA LYS A 573 0.87 -17.75 22.36
C LYS A 573 -0.34 -16.84 22.20
N GLY A 574 -0.39 -16.07 21.10
CA GLY A 574 -1.50 -15.17 20.83
C GLY A 574 -2.80 -15.92 20.59
N LEU A 575 -2.74 -17.04 19.86
CA LEU A 575 -3.92 -17.88 19.65
C LEU A 575 -4.35 -18.56 20.95
N ASP A 576 -3.39 -19.02 21.82
CA ASP A 576 -3.69 -19.54 23.17
C ASP A 576 -4.37 -18.48 24.04
N ASP A 577 -3.91 -17.23 23.96
CA ASP A 577 -4.51 -16.11 24.70
C ASP A 577 -5.93 -15.80 24.22
N ALA A 578 -6.15 -15.80 22.92
CA ALA A 578 -7.47 -15.62 22.33
C ALA A 578 -8.46 -16.71 22.78
N GLU A 579 -8.07 -17.99 22.73
CA GLU A 579 -8.89 -19.11 23.20
C GLU A 579 -9.23 -19.04 24.69
N ARG A 580 -8.28 -18.60 25.50
CA ARG A 580 -8.48 -18.45 26.94
C ARG A 580 -9.42 -17.27 27.25
N THR A 581 -9.28 -16.17 26.53
CA THR A 581 -9.96 -14.90 26.81
C THR A 581 -11.38 -14.88 26.20
N TYR A 582 -11.56 -15.49 25.03
CA TYR A 582 -12.80 -15.42 24.28
C TYR A 582 -13.48 -16.81 24.22
N PRO A 583 -14.42 -17.09 25.12
CA PRO A 583 -15.05 -18.42 25.25
C PRO A 583 -15.87 -18.84 24.02
N PHE A 584 -16.19 -17.93 23.12
CA PHE A 584 -16.86 -18.23 21.85
C PHE A 584 -15.93 -18.87 20.80
N ILE A 585 -14.62 -18.87 20.99
CA ILE A 585 -13.67 -19.56 20.11
C ILE A 585 -13.74 -21.06 20.33
N ASP A 586 -13.82 -21.83 19.25
CA ASP A 586 -13.75 -23.30 19.28
C ASP A 586 -12.35 -23.77 18.89
N LYS A 587 -11.50 -23.96 19.86
CA LYS A 587 -10.11 -24.43 19.71
C LYS A 587 -9.96 -25.81 19.01
N ASN A 588 -11.07 -26.54 18.85
CA ASN A 588 -11.04 -27.82 18.14
C ASN A 588 -11.35 -27.66 16.64
N ARG A 589 -11.61 -26.44 16.16
CA ARG A 589 -11.98 -26.15 14.76
C ARG A 589 -11.21 -24.94 14.23
N GLU A 590 -9.87 -25.05 14.22
CA GLU A 590 -8.98 -23.98 13.76
C GLU A 590 -8.21 -24.39 12.51
N CYS A 591 -8.08 -23.49 11.55
CA CYS A 591 -7.20 -23.61 10.41
C CYS A 591 -6.25 -22.41 10.32
N ALA A 592 -4.97 -22.65 10.01
CA ALA A 592 -3.97 -21.63 9.77
C ALA A 592 -3.87 -21.34 8.26
N LEU A 593 -3.89 -20.06 7.89
CA LEU A 593 -3.86 -19.58 6.51
C LEU A 593 -2.83 -18.46 6.39
N GLY A 594 -1.96 -18.53 5.38
CA GLY A 594 -1.00 -17.47 5.14
C GLY A 594 -0.45 -17.46 3.73
N ALA A 595 0.11 -16.32 3.33
CA ALA A 595 0.77 -16.11 2.03
C ALA A 595 2.16 -15.53 2.21
N SER A 596 3.06 -15.77 1.27
CA SER A 596 4.44 -15.26 1.31
C SER A 596 5.14 -15.75 2.58
N PHE A 597 5.72 -14.86 3.41
CA PHE A 597 6.19 -15.28 4.72
C PHE A 597 5.09 -15.96 5.56
N GLY A 598 3.83 -15.53 5.44
CA GLY A 598 2.70 -16.24 6.08
C GLY A 598 2.49 -17.65 5.54
N GLY A 599 2.77 -17.89 4.25
CA GLY A 599 2.81 -19.22 3.63
C GLY A 599 4.00 -20.04 4.10
N TYR A 600 5.18 -19.44 4.24
CA TYR A 600 6.33 -20.04 4.90
C TYR A 600 5.98 -20.46 6.33
N MET A 601 5.38 -19.58 7.12
CA MET A 601 4.99 -19.87 8.50
C MET A 601 3.92 -20.97 8.55
N ALA A 602 2.99 -21.03 7.60
CA ALA A 602 2.06 -22.14 7.46
C ALA A 602 2.78 -23.48 7.22
N ASN A 603 3.83 -23.47 6.37
CA ASN A 603 4.71 -24.62 6.12
C ASN A 603 5.53 -24.99 7.37
N TRP A 604 5.99 -24.00 8.13
CA TRP A 604 6.71 -24.21 9.39
C TRP A 604 5.80 -24.85 10.45
N ILE A 605 4.58 -24.30 10.62
CA ILE A 605 3.55 -24.84 11.53
C ILE A 605 3.24 -26.29 11.21
N LEU A 606 3.16 -26.68 9.94
CA LEU A 606 2.87 -28.04 9.48
C LEU A 606 3.85 -29.08 10.06
N GLY A 607 5.12 -28.67 10.25
CA GLY A 607 6.17 -29.53 10.81
C GLY A 607 6.33 -29.46 12.35
N HIS A 608 5.78 -28.41 12.98
CA HIS A 608 6.07 -28.10 14.38
C HIS A 608 4.83 -28.07 15.30
N SER A 609 3.61 -28.19 14.72
CA SER A 609 2.36 -28.20 15.46
C SER A 609 1.36 -29.17 14.86
N GLN A 610 0.55 -29.82 15.73
CA GLN A 610 -0.58 -30.65 15.31
C GLN A 610 -1.94 -30.04 15.73
N ARG A 611 -1.94 -28.73 16.04
CA ARG A 611 -3.10 -28.01 16.57
C ARG A 611 -4.21 -27.87 15.52
N PHE A 612 -3.83 -27.51 14.31
CA PHE A 612 -4.77 -27.10 13.25
C PHE A 612 -5.45 -28.29 12.55
N LYS A 613 -6.71 -28.11 12.18
CA LYS A 613 -7.48 -29.08 11.38
C LYS A 613 -7.12 -29.03 9.91
N CYS A 614 -6.72 -27.87 9.43
CA CYS A 614 -6.19 -27.68 8.08
C CYS A 614 -5.23 -26.51 8.01
N ILE A 615 -4.46 -26.51 6.93
CA ILE A 615 -3.53 -25.44 6.58
C ILE A 615 -3.81 -24.97 5.15
N VAL A 616 -3.65 -23.66 4.92
CA VAL A 616 -3.59 -23.07 3.58
C VAL A 616 -2.24 -22.35 3.47
N SER A 617 -1.38 -22.86 2.61
CA SER A 617 -0.09 -22.26 2.25
C SER A 617 -0.20 -21.69 0.84
N HIS A 618 -0.11 -20.36 0.73
CA HIS A 618 -0.09 -19.66 -0.54
C HIS A 618 1.30 -19.06 -0.75
N ASP A 619 1.94 -19.38 -1.88
CA ASP A 619 3.26 -18.88 -2.29
C ASP A 619 4.30 -18.79 -1.14
N GLY A 620 4.36 -19.82 -0.31
CA GLY A 620 5.26 -19.85 0.85
C GLY A 620 6.53 -20.62 0.57
N THR A 621 7.67 -20.09 1.03
CA THR A 621 8.95 -20.79 1.00
C THR A 621 8.87 -22.13 1.69
N PHE A 622 9.44 -23.16 1.08
CA PHE A 622 9.52 -24.51 1.61
C PHE A 622 10.96 -24.96 1.86
N ASN A 623 11.88 -24.51 1.01
CA ASN A 623 13.29 -24.80 1.08
C ASN A 623 14.11 -23.53 0.82
N ASN A 624 14.60 -22.88 1.85
CA ASN A 624 15.30 -21.60 1.75
C ASN A 624 16.56 -21.66 0.85
N GLU A 625 17.23 -22.83 0.70
CA GLU A 625 18.38 -22.94 -0.21
C GLU A 625 17.93 -22.84 -1.69
N SER A 626 16.76 -23.41 -2.07
CA SER A 626 16.23 -23.27 -3.43
C SER A 626 15.60 -21.91 -3.66
N ASP A 627 14.95 -21.34 -2.64
CA ASP A 627 14.33 -20.03 -2.69
C ASP A 627 15.36 -18.94 -3.01
N TRP A 628 16.49 -18.90 -2.27
CA TRP A 628 17.60 -18.01 -2.58
C TRP A 628 18.09 -18.15 -4.04
N GLY A 629 18.13 -19.38 -4.59
CA GLY A 629 18.59 -19.64 -5.95
C GLY A 629 17.59 -19.26 -7.04
N THR A 630 16.35 -18.97 -6.68
CA THR A 630 15.26 -18.71 -7.62
C THR A 630 14.52 -17.40 -7.39
N THR A 631 14.70 -16.74 -6.24
CA THR A 631 14.13 -15.40 -6.01
C THR A 631 14.76 -14.35 -6.92
N GLU A 632 14.02 -13.30 -7.22
CA GLU A 632 14.53 -12.13 -7.93
C GLU A 632 15.19 -11.11 -6.99
N GLU A 633 14.91 -11.16 -5.67
CA GLU A 633 15.36 -10.19 -4.66
C GLU A 633 16.37 -10.78 -3.68
N LEU A 634 17.59 -11.00 -4.13
CA LEU A 634 18.65 -11.61 -3.30
C LEU A 634 19.01 -10.77 -2.07
N TRP A 635 18.86 -9.43 -2.11
CA TRP A 635 19.12 -8.56 -0.96
C TRP A 635 18.28 -8.95 0.27
N PHE A 636 17.02 -9.36 0.06
CA PHE A 636 16.10 -9.76 1.13
C PHE A 636 16.60 -11.05 1.81
N GLU A 637 16.76 -12.12 1.03
CA GLU A 637 17.21 -13.41 1.54
C GLU A 637 18.59 -13.32 2.22
N GLU A 638 19.55 -12.59 1.61
CA GLU A 638 20.87 -12.46 2.19
C GLU A 638 20.92 -11.60 3.44
N TRP A 639 20.03 -10.62 3.58
CA TRP A 639 19.87 -9.90 4.84
C TRP A 639 19.28 -10.80 5.92
N GLU A 640 18.14 -11.41 5.62
CA GLU A 640 17.38 -12.23 6.58
C GLU A 640 18.17 -13.45 7.05
N LEU A 641 18.88 -14.14 6.15
CA LEU A 641 19.61 -15.38 6.45
C LEU A 641 21.14 -15.17 6.55
N LYS A 642 21.59 -13.91 6.68
CA LYS A 642 22.97 -13.50 6.99
C LYS A 642 23.98 -13.93 5.90
N GLY A 643 23.65 -13.66 4.65
CA GLY A 643 24.47 -13.94 3.48
C GLY A 643 24.02 -15.18 2.72
N PRO A 644 24.67 -15.50 1.57
CA PRO A 644 24.22 -16.57 0.68
C PRO A 644 24.39 -17.98 1.32
N PRO A 645 23.62 -19.00 0.84
CA PRO A 645 23.59 -20.33 1.48
C PRO A 645 24.94 -21.06 1.45
N TYR A 646 25.81 -20.81 0.45
CA TYR A 646 27.14 -21.41 0.42
C TYR A 646 28.10 -20.86 1.50
N ASN A 647 27.76 -19.70 2.13
CA ASN A 647 28.48 -19.13 3.27
C ASN A 647 27.82 -19.43 4.60
N ASN A 648 26.49 -19.59 4.66
CA ASN A 648 25.73 -19.74 5.91
C ASN A 648 24.65 -20.85 5.84
N ARG A 649 25.01 -22.00 5.27
CA ARG A 649 24.08 -23.11 5.01
C ARG A 649 23.30 -23.57 6.26
N GLU A 650 23.92 -23.49 7.43
CA GLU A 650 23.28 -23.95 8.69
C GLU A 650 22.03 -23.13 9.01
N LEU A 651 22.07 -21.80 8.80
CA LEU A 651 20.91 -20.93 9.07
C LEU A 651 19.78 -21.16 8.07
N TYR A 652 20.13 -21.32 6.77
CA TYR A 652 19.15 -21.69 5.73
C TYR A 652 18.43 -22.99 6.09
N ARG A 653 19.17 -24.03 6.48
CA ARG A 653 18.60 -25.32 6.88
C ARG A 653 17.81 -25.24 8.17
N LYS A 654 18.30 -24.48 9.16
CA LYS A 654 17.61 -24.31 10.44
C LYS A 654 16.15 -23.89 10.24
N TRP A 655 15.91 -23.01 9.29
CA TRP A 655 14.60 -22.42 9.05
C TRP A 655 13.87 -22.98 7.82
N SER A 656 14.37 -24.03 7.18
CA SER A 656 13.73 -24.66 6.04
C SER A 656 12.66 -25.67 6.45
N PRO A 657 11.36 -25.44 6.17
CA PRO A 657 10.26 -26.32 6.57
C PRO A 657 10.39 -27.75 6.07
N HIS A 658 10.97 -27.97 4.86
CA HIS A 658 11.11 -29.30 4.26
C HIS A 658 11.89 -30.30 5.14
N LEU A 659 12.79 -29.84 6.02
CA LEU A 659 13.58 -30.70 6.90
C LEU A 659 12.74 -31.32 8.03
N SER A 660 11.55 -30.78 8.32
CA SER A 660 10.60 -31.33 9.28
C SER A 660 9.48 -32.15 8.64
N ALA A 661 9.59 -32.50 7.34
CA ALA A 661 8.52 -33.13 6.55
C ALA A 661 7.98 -34.44 7.14
N LEU A 662 8.78 -35.24 7.84
CA LEU A 662 8.33 -36.48 8.49
C LEU A 662 7.26 -36.24 9.59
N ASN A 663 7.11 -35.00 10.05
CA ASN A 663 6.09 -34.61 11.03
C ASN A 663 4.76 -34.20 10.39
N PHE A 664 4.71 -34.02 9.07
CA PHE A 664 3.55 -33.51 8.36
C PHE A 664 2.38 -34.49 8.45
N LYS A 665 1.24 -34.01 8.94
CA LYS A 665 0.00 -34.80 9.09
C LYS A 665 -1.24 -33.98 8.79
N THR A 666 -1.16 -32.66 8.95
CA THR A 666 -2.31 -31.77 8.82
C THR A 666 -2.69 -31.62 7.35
N PRO A 667 -3.97 -31.79 6.97
CA PRO A 667 -4.45 -31.54 5.63
C PRO A 667 -4.08 -30.15 5.12
N THR A 668 -3.49 -30.07 3.92
CA THR A 668 -2.90 -28.82 3.41
C THR A 668 -3.38 -28.50 2.01
N LEU A 669 -3.87 -27.26 1.82
CA LEU A 669 -4.09 -26.64 0.51
C LEU A 669 -2.84 -25.83 0.15
N VAL A 670 -2.24 -26.15 -1.00
CA VAL A 670 -1.10 -25.40 -1.57
C VAL A 670 -1.61 -24.53 -2.71
N ILE A 671 -1.26 -23.26 -2.72
CA ILE A 671 -1.64 -22.32 -3.79
C ILE A 671 -0.39 -21.63 -4.32
N HIS A 672 -0.25 -21.50 -5.65
CA HIS A 672 0.91 -20.80 -6.25
C HIS A 672 0.63 -20.32 -7.67
N GLY A 673 1.18 -19.15 -8.02
CA GLY A 673 1.20 -18.59 -9.36
C GLY A 673 2.45 -18.99 -10.15
N GLN A 674 2.33 -19.26 -11.45
CA GLN A 674 3.46 -19.62 -12.31
C GLN A 674 4.45 -18.46 -12.51
N LEU A 675 3.94 -17.23 -12.51
CA LEU A 675 4.72 -16.02 -12.76
C LEU A 675 5.22 -15.38 -11.45
N ASP A 676 5.25 -16.14 -10.38
CA ASP A 676 5.84 -15.72 -9.11
C ASP A 676 7.37 -15.83 -9.20
N TYR A 677 8.03 -14.67 -9.27
CA TYR A 677 9.49 -14.60 -9.30
C TYR A 677 10.07 -14.12 -7.97
N ARG A 678 9.20 -13.74 -7.04
CA ARG A 678 9.53 -13.43 -5.65
C ARG A 678 9.79 -14.69 -4.84
N LEU A 679 8.79 -15.57 -4.77
CA LEU A 679 8.89 -16.92 -4.23
C LEU A 679 8.51 -17.89 -5.35
N ASP A 680 9.53 -18.49 -5.97
CA ASP A 680 9.34 -19.26 -7.20
C ASP A 680 8.37 -20.43 -7.02
N VAL A 681 7.56 -20.69 -8.02
CA VAL A 681 6.53 -21.75 -8.03
C VAL A 681 7.08 -23.13 -7.68
N SER A 682 8.39 -23.36 -7.82
CA SER A 682 9.04 -24.60 -7.41
C SER A 682 8.91 -24.89 -5.93
N GLU A 683 8.79 -23.88 -5.08
CA GLU A 683 8.55 -24.05 -3.63
C GLU A 683 7.19 -24.73 -3.38
N GLY A 684 6.15 -24.30 -4.08
CA GLY A 684 4.84 -24.94 -4.05
C GLY A 684 4.84 -26.37 -4.58
N PHE A 685 5.60 -26.63 -5.68
CA PHE A 685 5.75 -27.98 -6.22
C PHE A 685 6.46 -28.93 -5.26
N GLN A 686 7.54 -28.46 -4.60
CA GLN A 686 8.26 -29.24 -3.61
C GLN A 686 7.36 -29.60 -2.42
N LEU A 687 6.61 -28.64 -1.88
CA LEU A 687 5.66 -28.87 -0.78
C LEU A 687 4.58 -29.88 -1.20
N PHE A 688 3.90 -29.66 -2.32
CA PHE A 688 2.80 -30.53 -2.78
C PHE A 688 3.29 -31.96 -3.04
N THR A 689 4.45 -32.13 -3.71
CA THR A 689 5.08 -33.42 -3.93
C THR A 689 5.37 -34.16 -2.63
N THR A 690 5.91 -33.44 -1.65
CA THR A 690 6.22 -33.98 -0.32
C THR A 690 4.96 -34.46 0.40
N LEU A 691 3.89 -33.65 0.43
CA LEU A 691 2.61 -34.01 1.05
C LEU A 691 2.00 -35.25 0.39
N GLN A 692 1.95 -35.31 -0.94
CA GLN A 692 1.44 -36.46 -1.68
C GLN A 692 2.27 -37.71 -1.43
N ARG A 693 3.59 -37.61 -1.40
CA ARG A 693 4.51 -38.72 -1.14
C ARG A 693 4.32 -39.31 0.27
N LEU A 694 3.97 -38.46 1.24
CA LEU A 694 3.72 -38.84 2.63
C LEU A 694 2.26 -39.25 2.89
N ASN A 695 1.40 -39.28 1.86
CA ASN A 695 -0.04 -39.55 1.95
C ASN A 695 -0.77 -38.55 2.90
N VAL A 696 -0.28 -37.32 3.03
CA VAL A 696 -0.98 -36.25 3.73
C VAL A 696 -2.09 -35.73 2.81
N PRO A 697 -3.35 -35.64 3.27
CA PRO A 697 -4.43 -35.10 2.45
C PRO A 697 -4.06 -33.68 1.97
N SER A 698 -3.95 -33.51 0.65
CA SER A 698 -3.56 -32.23 0.08
C SER A 698 -4.19 -31.97 -1.29
N LYS A 699 -4.30 -30.69 -1.61
CA LYS A 699 -4.76 -30.17 -2.91
C LYS A 699 -3.80 -29.06 -3.33
N MET A 700 -3.53 -28.96 -4.63
CA MET A 700 -2.82 -27.82 -5.20
C MET A 700 -3.77 -27.01 -6.08
N LEU A 701 -3.81 -25.70 -5.88
CA LEU A 701 -4.44 -24.71 -6.75
C LEU A 701 -3.32 -23.92 -7.43
N TYR A 702 -3.14 -24.17 -8.72
CA TYR A 702 -2.06 -23.60 -9.53
C TYR A 702 -2.65 -22.63 -10.55
N PHE A 703 -2.07 -21.42 -10.63
CA PHE A 703 -2.47 -20.40 -11.57
C PHE A 703 -1.37 -20.18 -12.61
N PRO A 704 -1.57 -20.55 -13.88
CA PRO A 704 -0.54 -20.41 -14.92
C PRO A 704 -0.28 -18.95 -15.36
N ASP A 705 -1.14 -18.04 -15.00
CA ASP A 705 -1.19 -16.66 -15.47
C ASP A 705 -1.26 -15.60 -14.34
N GLU A 706 -0.92 -16.00 -13.11
CA GLU A 706 -0.77 -15.11 -11.95
C GLU A 706 0.67 -15.15 -11.42
N GLY A 707 1.09 -14.06 -10.77
CA GLY A 707 2.35 -13.95 -10.05
C GLY A 707 2.20 -14.26 -8.57
N HIS A 708 2.98 -13.54 -7.73
CA HIS A 708 2.92 -13.61 -6.28
C HIS A 708 1.55 -13.21 -5.72
N TRP A 709 0.81 -12.39 -6.44
CA TRP A 709 -0.56 -12.02 -6.11
C TRP A 709 -1.56 -12.55 -7.13
N VAL A 710 -2.65 -13.15 -6.66
CA VAL A 710 -3.78 -13.53 -7.50
C VAL A 710 -4.68 -12.31 -7.68
N LEU A 711 -4.65 -11.70 -8.87
CA LEU A 711 -5.25 -10.38 -9.10
C LEU A 711 -6.38 -10.38 -10.13
N LYS A 712 -6.44 -11.34 -11.05
CA LYS A 712 -7.51 -11.40 -12.03
C LYS A 712 -8.83 -11.75 -11.34
N PRO A 713 -9.94 -11.06 -11.63
CA PRO A 713 -11.20 -11.20 -10.88
C PRO A 713 -11.73 -12.63 -10.76
N GLN A 714 -11.75 -13.40 -11.87
CA GLN A 714 -12.22 -14.80 -11.84
C GLN A 714 -11.23 -15.74 -11.13
N ASN A 715 -9.93 -15.49 -11.23
CA ASN A 715 -8.93 -16.23 -10.48
C ASN A 715 -9.06 -15.96 -8.98
N SER A 716 -9.27 -14.71 -8.57
CA SER A 716 -9.55 -14.34 -7.19
C SER A 716 -10.83 -15.01 -6.67
N GLN A 717 -11.89 -15.11 -7.49
CA GLN A 717 -13.13 -15.80 -7.13
C GLN A 717 -12.87 -17.29 -6.88
N LEU A 718 -12.13 -17.95 -7.78
CA LEU A 718 -11.75 -19.35 -7.62
C LEU A 718 -10.88 -19.56 -6.37
N TRP A 719 -9.97 -18.63 -6.12
CA TRP A 719 -9.10 -18.65 -4.95
C TRP A 719 -9.92 -18.61 -3.64
N TYR A 720 -10.77 -17.61 -3.45
CA TYR A 720 -11.62 -17.48 -2.25
C TYR A 720 -12.55 -18.67 -2.07
N LYS A 721 -13.16 -19.12 -3.15
CA LYS A 721 -14.03 -20.30 -3.13
C LYS A 721 -13.26 -21.56 -2.69
N THR A 722 -12.09 -21.80 -3.27
CA THR A 722 -11.28 -23.00 -2.96
C THR A 722 -10.76 -22.98 -1.53
N VAL A 723 -10.32 -21.82 -1.03
CA VAL A 723 -9.86 -21.64 0.36
C VAL A 723 -11.01 -21.88 1.33
N ASN A 724 -12.17 -21.25 1.12
CA ASN A 724 -13.33 -21.42 1.99
C ASN A 724 -13.84 -22.86 1.99
N ASP A 725 -13.97 -23.50 0.82
CA ASP A 725 -14.39 -24.91 0.70
C ASP A 725 -13.42 -25.86 1.44
N TRP A 726 -12.10 -25.59 1.34
CA TRP A 726 -11.07 -26.37 2.04
C TRP A 726 -11.21 -26.24 3.55
N VAL A 727 -11.32 -25.02 4.06
CA VAL A 727 -11.48 -24.78 5.50
C VAL A 727 -12.77 -25.38 6.02
N ASP A 728 -13.89 -25.20 5.31
CA ASP A 728 -15.20 -25.76 5.66
C ASP A 728 -15.17 -27.31 5.72
N GLN A 729 -14.47 -27.94 4.80
CA GLN A 729 -14.31 -29.40 4.76
C GLN A 729 -13.73 -29.98 6.06
N TRP A 730 -12.83 -29.25 6.73
CA TRP A 730 -12.10 -29.76 7.90
C TRP A 730 -12.61 -29.21 9.23
N THR A 731 -13.41 -28.15 9.23
CA THR A 731 -13.89 -27.49 10.45
C THR A 731 -15.40 -27.59 10.67
N LYS A 732 -16.20 -27.83 9.62
CA LYS A 732 -17.68 -27.92 9.74
C LYS A 732 -18.23 -29.33 9.74
N LYS A 733 -17.37 -30.35 9.74
CA LYS A 733 -17.77 -31.77 9.84
C LYS A 733 -17.85 -32.24 11.26
#